data_ebe8bf9adab40356d417a218f1bc7e09
#
_entry.id   ebe8bf9adab40356d417a218f1bc7e09
#
_cell.length_a   1.000
_cell.length_b   1.000
_cell.length_c   1.000
_cell.angle_alpha   90.00
_cell.angle_beta   90.00
_cell.angle_gamma   90.00
#
_symmetry.space_group_name_H-M   'P 1'
#
loop_
_entity.id
_entity.type
_entity.pdbx_description
1 polymer ?
#
loop_
_entity_poly.entity_id
_entity_poly.type
_entity_poly.pdbx_seq_one_letter_code
_entity_poly.pdbx_strand_id
1 'polypeptide(L)'
;MTVPYNHRAVEKKWHDIWEEHPVNVDDGKKPKYYCLDMFPYPSGNGLHVGHWRGYVISDVWSRYKLLNGYYIIHPMGWDAFGLPAENYAIKMGVHPAKSTADNVANIKRQINEIAALYDWDREVNTTDPEFYKWTQWIFVKMFKEGLAYEKEFPINWCPSCKTGLANEEVVNGKCERCGSEVTKKNLRQWMLRITKYADRLLNDLDKLDWPEKVKKMQSDWIGKSYGAEVEFPVEGKDEKITVYTTRPDTLHGATFMVLAPEHAMAKKLATVETREAVEQYIYDASMKSNVDRLQDKEKTGVFTGSYAINPLNGAKVPIWLSDYVLADYGTGAIMCVPAHDDRDFEFATKFNIPIIQVIAKDGKEIENMTEAYTEASGTMINSGDWNGMESSVLKKEAPMMIEKMGIGRKTVNFKLRDWVFSRQRYWGEPIPIVHCPKCGNVPVPEEELPLRLPDVESYEPTGTGESPLAAIDEWVNCKCPACGGPAKRETNTMPQWAGSSWYFLRYVDNKNDKELVSKEKADKYLPVDMYIGGVEHAVLHLLYSRFYTKFLYDIGAIDFDEPFHKLFNQGMITGKNGIKMSKSKGNVVSPDDLVRDYGCDSLRIYELFVGPPELDAEWDDRGIDGVYRFLNRFWKLVQDSAEANVSETKEMVKLRHCLIHDITERLESFSLNTVVSKFMEYNNKMIDMAKKTGGIDKETLSTYVILLSPFAPHIAEELWQVLGHDTSVFAAKWLEHDEDAMKDDEVEVPVQINGKTRAVISIPVDISKEDAIAKGKEAVADKLTGTIVKEIYVPKKIINIVQK
;
A
#
# COMPACT_ATOMS: atom_id res chain seq x y z
N MET A 1 28.14 32.32 -28.75
CA MET A 1 28.17 32.40 -27.25
C MET A 1 27.10 31.49 -26.69
N THR A 2 27.49 30.58 -25.85
CA THR A 2 26.55 29.65 -25.18
C THR A 2 25.50 30.43 -24.39
N VAL A 3 24.23 30.20 -24.65
CA VAL A 3 23.13 30.81 -23.90
C VAL A 3 23.03 30.12 -22.52
N PRO A 4 23.03 30.86 -21.42
CA PRO A 4 22.86 30.25 -20.08
C PRO A 4 21.51 29.56 -19.94
N TYR A 5 21.47 28.46 -19.22
CA TYR A 5 20.21 27.78 -18.91
C TYR A 5 19.32 28.66 -18.04
N ASN A 6 18.18 29.00 -18.55
CA ASN A 6 17.13 29.72 -17.83
C ASN A 6 15.90 28.82 -17.68
N HIS A 7 15.86 28.07 -16.58
CA HIS A 7 14.77 27.12 -16.31
C HIS A 7 13.38 27.78 -16.40
N ARG A 8 13.17 28.96 -15.84
CA ARG A 8 11.87 29.63 -15.84
C ARG A 8 11.35 29.92 -17.25
N ALA A 9 12.24 30.38 -18.13
CA ALA A 9 11.87 30.67 -19.51
C ALA A 9 11.57 29.38 -20.30
N VAL A 10 12.38 28.36 -20.09
CA VAL A 10 12.24 27.05 -20.75
C VAL A 10 10.97 26.35 -20.27
N GLU A 11 10.73 26.28 -18.97
CA GLU A 11 9.54 25.66 -18.38
C GLU A 11 8.26 26.35 -18.87
N LYS A 12 8.20 27.70 -18.79
CA LYS A 12 7.04 28.43 -19.29
C LYS A 12 6.77 28.15 -20.77
N LYS A 13 7.81 28.20 -21.61
CA LYS A 13 7.70 27.94 -23.06
C LYS A 13 7.07 26.57 -23.31
N TRP A 14 7.54 25.51 -22.62
CA TRP A 14 7.08 24.15 -22.87
C TRP A 14 5.72 23.87 -22.26
N HIS A 15 5.37 24.46 -21.13
CA HIS A 15 3.99 24.41 -20.61
C HIS A 15 3.00 24.98 -21.63
N ASP A 16 3.29 26.18 -22.18
CA ASP A 16 2.43 26.83 -23.18
C ASP A 16 2.29 25.95 -24.45
N ILE A 17 3.39 25.32 -24.90
CA ILE A 17 3.37 24.41 -26.07
C ILE A 17 2.59 23.12 -25.81
N TRP A 18 2.77 22.49 -24.67
CA TRP A 18 2.06 21.24 -24.34
C TRP A 18 0.57 21.44 -24.11
N GLU A 19 0.15 22.63 -23.65
CA GLU A 19 -1.26 22.96 -23.53
C GLU A 19 -1.92 23.05 -24.92
N GLU A 20 -1.24 23.64 -25.89
CA GLU A 20 -1.73 23.73 -27.28
C GLU A 20 -1.55 22.42 -28.08
N HIS A 21 -0.48 21.70 -27.81
CA HIS A 21 -0.06 20.49 -28.54
C HIS A 21 0.28 19.35 -27.56
N PRO A 22 -0.72 18.64 -27.01
CA PRO A 22 -0.48 17.53 -26.09
C PRO A 22 0.36 16.42 -26.72
N VAL A 23 1.35 15.93 -25.98
CA VAL A 23 2.26 14.87 -26.46
C VAL A 23 1.65 13.46 -26.39
N ASN A 24 0.62 13.27 -25.57
CA ASN A 24 -0.07 12.00 -25.34
C ASN A 24 -1.49 12.07 -25.92
N VAL A 25 -1.66 11.57 -27.13
CA VAL A 25 -2.95 11.59 -27.84
C VAL A 25 -3.40 10.16 -28.16
N ASP A 26 -4.67 9.85 -27.87
CA ASP A 26 -5.30 8.58 -28.26
C ASP A 26 -5.61 8.61 -29.78
N ASP A 27 -4.83 7.90 -30.55
CA ASP A 27 -5.06 7.70 -32.00
C ASP A 27 -5.89 6.44 -32.29
N GLY A 28 -6.37 5.73 -31.25
CA GLY A 28 -7.13 4.50 -31.34
C GLY A 28 -6.32 3.27 -31.79
N LYS A 29 -5.02 3.39 -32.02
CA LYS A 29 -4.14 2.33 -32.54
C LYS A 29 -3.11 1.86 -31.52
N LYS A 30 -2.65 2.77 -30.64
CA LYS A 30 -1.67 2.44 -29.61
C LYS A 30 -2.31 1.57 -28.52
N PRO A 31 -1.58 0.59 -27.99
CA PRO A 31 -2.00 -0.11 -26.79
C PRO A 31 -2.09 0.88 -25.61
N LYS A 32 -3.05 0.68 -24.72
CA LYS A 32 -3.17 1.53 -23.54
C LYS A 32 -2.15 1.14 -22.48
N TYR A 33 -1.76 2.12 -21.67
CA TYR A 33 -1.09 1.89 -20.40
C TYR A 33 -1.69 2.81 -19.34
N TYR A 34 -2.36 2.23 -18.35
CA TYR A 34 -3.00 2.97 -17.29
C TYR A 34 -2.08 3.02 -16.07
N CYS A 35 -1.44 4.16 -15.87
CA CYS A 35 -0.66 4.47 -14.67
C CYS A 35 -1.50 5.32 -13.73
N LEU A 36 -1.64 4.91 -12.49
CA LEU A 36 -2.51 5.56 -11.51
C LEU A 36 -1.71 5.94 -10.26
N ASP A 37 -1.91 7.17 -9.81
CA ASP A 37 -1.50 7.65 -8.50
C ASP A 37 -2.67 7.57 -7.51
N MET A 38 -2.35 7.40 -6.24
CA MET A 38 -3.33 7.67 -5.20
C MET A 38 -3.63 9.16 -5.17
N PHE A 39 -4.88 9.52 -5.43
CA PHE A 39 -5.28 10.92 -5.49
C PHE A 39 -5.24 11.59 -4.11
N PRO A 40 -4.90 12.89 -4.04
CA PRO A 40 -4.66 13.57 -2.77
C PRO A 40 -5.95 13.93 -2.03
N TYR A 41 -5.84 14.01 -0.70
CA TYR A 41 -6.84 14.66 0.15
C TYR A 41 -6.63 16.18 0.10
N PRO A 42 -7.61 17.00 -0.32
CA PRO A 42 -7.49 18.45 -0.32
C PRO A 42 -7.68 19.04 1.08
N SER A 43 -6.91 18.53 2.06
CA SER A 43 -7.00 18.88 3.49
C SER A 43 -5.81 19.72 3.93
N GLY A 44 -5.73 20.97 3.49
CA GLY A 44 -4.68 21.91 3.90
C GLY A 44 -4.06 22.70 2.74
N ASN A 45 -3.16 23.64 3.07
CA ASN A 45 -2.64 24.64 2.14
C ASN A 45 -1.58 24.12 1.16
N GLY A 46 -1.87 23.10 0.36
CA GLY A 46 -1.01 22.61 -0.69
C GLY A 46 -0.16 21.40 -0.35
N LEU A 47 0.63 20.96 -1.30
CA LEU A 47 1.52 19.81 -1.24
C LEU A 47 2.87 20.16 -0.58
N HIS A 48 3.60 19.15 -0.15
CA HIS A 48 5.01 19.24 0.20
C HIS A 48 5.82 18.25 -0.67
N VAL A 49 7.14 18.36 -0.65
CA VAL A 49 8.04 17.53 -1.46
C VAL A 49 7.75 16.03 -1.33
N GLY A 50 7.38 15.55 -0.15
CA GLY A 50 7.05 14.12 0.02
C GLY A 50 5.83 13.63 -0.79
N HIS A 51 4.92 14.51 -1.21
CA HIS A 51 3.86 14.14 -2.15
C HIS A 51 4.39 14.06 -3.59
N TRP A 52 5.33 14.95 -3.95
CA TRP A 52 5.89 15.00 -5.29
C TRP A 52 6.59 13.71 -5.69
N ARG A 53 7.20 13.01 -4.73
CA ARG A 53 7.96 11.78 -5.02
C ARG A 53 7.12 10.75 -5.77
N GLY A 54 5.93 10.44 -5.29
CA GLY A 54 5.03 9.49 -5.95
C GLY A 54 4.65 9.95 -7.35
N TYR A 55 4.22 11.21 -7.48
CA TYR A 55 3.77 11.80 -8.74
C TYR A 55 4.90 11.91 -9.79
N VAL A 56 6.14 12.14 -9.34
CA VAL A 56 7.29 12.13 -10.25
C VAL A 56 7.63 10.70 -10.71
N ILE A 57 7.57 9.71 -9.81
CA ILE A 57 7.81 8.31 -10.16
C ILE A 57 6.80 7.83 -11.21
N SER A 58 5.51 8.12 -11.00
CA SER A 58 4.44 7.72 -11.91
C SER A 58 4.57 8.40 -13.27
N ASP A 59 4.96 9.68 -13.30
CA ASP A 59 5.15 10.41 -14.54
C ASP A 59 6.37 9.93 -15.31
N VAL A 60 7.50 9.67 -14.65
CA VAL A 60 8.68 9.08 -15.29
C VAL A 60 8.35 7.75 -15.95
N TRP A 61 7.63 6.90 -15.23
CA TRP A 61 7.18 5.61 -15.77
C TRP A 61 6.20 5.78 -16.95
N SER A 62 5.27 6.71 -16.82
CA SER A 62 4.29 7.03 -17.87
C SER A 62 4.99 7.53 -19.15
N ARG A 63 5.95 8.45 -19.04
CA ARG A 63 6.73 8.95 -20.18
C ARG A 63 7.61 7.87 -20.79
N TYR A 64 8.19 6.99 -19.98
CA TYR A 64 8.91 5.82 -20.49
C TYR A 64 7.99 4.92 -21.32
N LYS A 65 6.76 4.64 -20.84
CA LYS A 65 5.78 3.86 -21.60
C LYS A 65 5.29 4.59 -22.86
N LEU A 66 5.13 5.92 -22.82
CA LEU A 66 4.81 6.73 -23.97
C LEU A 66 5.87 6.57 -25.08
N LEU A 67 7.15 6.68 -24.74
CA LEU A 67 8.27 6.48 -25.66
C LEU A 67 8.35 5.02 -26.16
N ASN A 68 7.79 4.05 -25.44
CA ASN A 68 7.62 2.67 -25.90
C ASN A 68 6.35 2.46 -26.73
N GLY A 69 5.65 3.52 -27.13
CA GLY A 69 4.55 3.48 -28.07
C GLY A 69 3.17 3.24 -27.47
N TYR A 70 3.00 3.35 -26.16
CA TYR A 70 1.70 3.26 -25.51
C TYR A 70 0.95 4.59 -25.53
N TYR A 71 -0.38 4.53 -25.53
CA TYR A 71 -1.22 5.62 -25.11
C TYR A 71 -1.37 5.58 -23.58
N ILE A 72 -1.07 6.68 -22.92
CA ILE A 72 -1.02 6.74 -21.47
C ILE A 72 -2.34 7.26 -20.91
N ILE A 73 -2.92 6.53 -19.96
CA ILE A 73 -3.99 7.01 -19.09
C ILE A 73 -3.35 7.34 -17.76
N HIS A 74 -3.23 8.63 -17.47
CA HIS A 74 -2.62 9.14 -16.23
C HIS A 74 -3.54 10.24 -15.67
N PRO A 75 -4.65 9.85 -15.02
CA PRO A 75 -5.63 10.80 -14.51
C PRO A 75 -5.25 11.33 -13.14
N MET A 76 -5.85 12.45 -12.77
CA MET A 76 -5.75 13.03 -11.44
C MET A 76 -7.14 13.51 -10.96
N GLY A 77 -7.35 13.51 -9.65
CA GLY A 77 -8.60 13.92 -9.03
C GLY A 77 -8.45 14.18 -7.54
N TRP A 78 -9.59 14.19 -6.83
CA TRP A 78 -9.66 14.67 -5.46
C TRP A 78 -10.47 13.74 -4.57
N ASP A 79 -9.83 13.17 -3.54
CA ASP A 79 -10.52 12.48 -2.44
C ASP A 79 -10.93 13.53 -1.41
N ALA A 80 -12.05 14.18 -1.68
CA ALA A 80 -12.41 15.46 -1.06
C ALA A 80 -13.47 15.35 0.05
N PHE A 81 -14.11 14.20 0.21
CA PHE A 81 -14.98 13.88 1.35
C PHE A 81 -14.20 13.35 2.56
N GLY A 82 -14.88 13.29 3.70
CA GLY A 82 -14.40 12.62 4.89
C GLY A 82 -13.70 13.51 5.91
N LEU A 83 -13.20 12.85 6.95
CA LEU A 83 -12.62 13.49 8.13
C LEU A 83 -11.47 14.46 7.85
N PRO A 84 -10.54 14.21 6.91
CA PRO A 84 -9.43 15.13 6.71
C PRO A 84 -9.89 16.52 6.26
N ALA A 85 -10.81 16.59 5.30
CA ALA A 85 -11.34 17.85 4.78
C ALA A 85 -12.24 18.54 5.80
N GLU A 86 -13.12 17.78 6.46
CA GLU A 86 -14.05 18.33 7.45
C GLU A 86 -13.33 18.88 8.69
N ASN A 87 -12.38 18.14 9.26
CA ASN A 87 -11.60 18.60 10.40
C ASN A 87 -10.76 19.84 10.06
N TYR A 88 -10.24 19.93 8.84
CA TYR A 88 -9.54 21.13 8.37
C TYR A 88 -10.51 22.33 8.29
N ALA A 89 -11.69 22.15 7.73
CA ALA A 89 -12.72 23.18 7.62
C ALA A 89 -13.19 23.69 8.99
N ILE A 90 -13.41 22.79 9.95
CA ILE A 90 -13.76 23.13 11.35
C ILE A 90 -12.64 23.98 11.96
N LYS A 91 -11.38 23.55 11.81
CA LYS A 91 -10.22 24.30 12.32
C LYS A 91 -10.11 25.70 11.74
N MET A 92 -10.50 25.87 10.48
CA MET A 92 -10.45 27.15 9.76
C MET A 92 -11.71 28.00 9.96
N GLY A 93 -12.76 27.45 10.58
CA GLY A 93 -14.04 28.14 10.77
C GLY A 93 -14.79 28.44 9.47
N VAL A 94 -14.66 27.57 8.46
CA VAL A 94 -15.26 27.73 7.12
C VAL A 94 -16.06 26.50 6.74
N HIS A 95 -16.98 26.62 5.80
CA HIS A 95 -17.74 25.49 5.29
C HIS A 95 -16.81 24.51 4.51
N PRO A 96 -16.91 23.17 4.67
CA PRO A 96 -16.01 22.21 4.05
C PRO A 96 -16.04 22.25 2.53
N ALA A 97 -17.18 22.55 1.88
CA ALA A 97 -17.25 22.73 0.44
C ALA A 97 -16.33 23.86 -0.05
N LYS A 98 -16.30 25.00 0.66
CA LYS A 98 -15.47 26.15 0.31
C LYS A 98 -13.99 25.83 0.52
N SER A 99 -13.63 25.32 1.70
CA SER A 99 -12.22 25.02 1.99
C SER A 99 -11.67 23.95 1.05
N THR A 100 -12.49 22.98 0.67
CA THR A 100 -12.13 21.93 -0.28
C THR A 100 -11.88 22.53 -1.67
N ALA A 101 -12.78 23.39 -2.16
CA ALA A 101 -12.61 24.04 -3.46
C ALA A 101 -11.33 24.90 -3.52
N ASP A 102 -11.06 25.69 -2.47
CA ASP A 102 -9.87 26.52 -2.36
C ASP A 102 -8.57 25.66 -2.33
N ASN A 103 -8.59 24.57 -1.59
CA ASN A 103 -7.46 23.64 -1.50
C ASN A 103 -7.23 22.90 -2.82
N VAL A 104 -8.29 22.43 -3.48
CA VAL A 104 -8.21 21.79 -4.81
C VAL A 104 -7.55 22.72 -5.81
N ALA A 105 -7.98 23.98 -5.88
CA ALA A 105 -7.41 24.96 -6.81
C ALA A 105 -5.90 25.16 -6.58
N ASN A 106 -5.47 25.27 -5.32
CA ASN A 106 -4.05 25.44 -5.00
C ASN A 106 -3.23 24.17 -5.29
N ILE A 107 -3.73 23.01 -4.90
CA ILE A 107 -3.03 21.73 -5.13
C ILE A 107 -2.93 21.44 -6.63
N LYS A 108 -4.00 21.70 -7.39
CA LYS A 108 -3.99 21.55 -8.86
C LYS A 108 -2.91 22.41 -9.51
N ARG A 109 -2.78 23.69 -9.08
CA ARG A 109 -1.68 24.55 -9.53
C ARG A 109 -0.32 23.91 -9.27
N GLN A 110 -0.08 23.40 -8.05
CA GLN A 110 1.18 22.77 -7.68
C GLN A 110 1.44 21.46 -8.45
N ILE A 111 0.40 20.68 -8.73
CA ILE A 111 0.52 19.46 -9.54
C ILE A 111 0.84 19.82 -11.00
N ASN A 112 0.29 20.89 -11.53
CA ASN A 112 0.62 21.38 -12.88
C ASN A 112 2.11 21.76 -12.98
N GLU A 113 2.70 22.29 -11.91
CA GLU A 113 4.14 22.63 -11.87
C GLU A 113 5.04 21.40 -11.93
N ILE A 114 4.56 20.19 -11.58
CA ILE A 114 5.31 18.94 -11.75
C ILE A 114 5.54 18.63 -13.23
N ALA A 115 4.72 19.20 -14.11
CA ALA A 115 4.68 18.89 -15.54
C ALA A 115 4.43 17.42 -15.86
N ALA A 116 3.68 16.73 -15.01
CA ALA A 116 3.29 15.35 -15.24
C ALA A 116 2.26 15.24 -16.38
N LEU A 117 2.25 14.10 -17.07
CA LEU A 117 1.33 13.81 -18.16
C LEU A 117 -0.11 13.53 -17.66
N TYR A 118 -0.60 14.36 -16.73
CA TYR A 118 -1.96 14.19 -16.24
C TYR A 118 -3.00 14.60 -17.28
N ASP A 119 -3.97 13.70 -17.49
CA ASP A 119 -5.14 13.93 -18.31
C ASP A 119 -6.26 14.58 -17.46
N TRP A 120 -6.28 15.91 -17.44
CA TRP A 120 -7.25 16.69 -16.68
C TRP A 120 -8.69 16.60 -17.23
N ASP A 121 -8.88 16.12 -18.47
CA ASP A 121 -10.23 15.85 -18.99
C ASP A 121 -10.91 14.68 -18.28
N ARG A 122 -10.12 13.86 -17.61
CA ARG A 122 -10.57 12.73 -16.80
C ARG A 122 -10.69 13.07 -15.31
N GLU A 123 -10.50 14.33 -14.93
CA GLU A 123 -10.58 14.77 -13.54
C GLU A 123 -11.89 14.31 -12.87
N VAL A 124 -11.78 13.82 -11.62
CA VAL A 124 -12.91 13.49 -10.77
C VAL A 124 -12.76 14.11 -9.38
N ASN A 125 -13.88 14.38 -8.73
CA ASN A 125 -13.94 14.87 -7.37
C ASN A 125 -14.99 14.07 -6.61
N THR A 126 -14.62 13.43 -5.51
CA THR A 126 -15.56 12.58 -4.74
C THR A 126 -16.73 13.37 -4.15
N THR A 127 -16.63 14.70 -4.01
CA THR A 127 -17.73 15.56 -3.52
C THR A 127 -18.67 16.02 -4.63
N ASP A 128 -18.35 15.72 -5.89
CA ASP A 128 -19.25 16.02 -6.99
C ASP A 128 -20.47 15.07 -6.93
N PRO A 129 -21.72 15.60 -6.95
CA PRO A 129 -22.92 14.78 -7.01
C PRO A 129 -22.93 13.78 -8.17
N GLU A 130 -22.37 14.14 -9.33
CA GLU A 130 -22.28 13.25 -10.49
C GLU A 130 -21.26 12.11 -10.28
N PHE A 131 -20.32 12.27 -9.34
CA PHE A 131 -19.43 11.19 -8.92
C PHE A 131 -20.09 10.34 -7.83
N TYR A 132 -20.50 10.95 -6.69
CA TYR A 132 -21.00 10.16 -5.56
C TYR A 132 -22.37 9.51 -5.79
N LYS A 133 -23.13 9.93 -6.80
CA LYS A 133 -24.26 9.17 -7.32
C LYS A 133 -23.93 7.70 -7.48
N TRP A 134 -22.75 7.41 -8.01
CA TRP A 134 -22.31 6.05 -8.28
C TRP A 134 -21.78 5.33 -7.04
N THR A 135 -21.21 6.04 -6.09
CA THR A 135 -20.90 5.50 -4.76
C THR A 135 -22.18 5.05 -4.06
N GLN A 136 -23.22 5.88 -4.12
CA GLN A 136 -24.55 5.55 -3.59
C GLN A 136 -25.19 4.37 -4.33
N TRP A 137 -25.07 4.34 -5.64
CA TRP A 137 -25.55 3.22 -6.46
C TRP A 137 -24.89 1.90 -6.06
N ILE A 138 -23.57 1.87 -5.86
CA ILE A 138 -22.85 0.68 -5.38
C ILE A 138 -23.41 0.25 -4.01
N PHE A 139 -23.64 1.18 -3.10
CA PHE A 139 -24.20 0.87 -1.79
C PHE A 139 -25.60 0.27 -1.90
N VAL A 140 -26.47 0.83 -2.75
CA VAL A 140 -27.83 0.29 -3.01
C VAL A 140 -27.74 -1.14 -3.56
N LYS A 141 -26.83 -1.41 -4.50
CA LYS A 141 -26.60 -2.77 -5.01
C LYS A 141 -26.12 -3.72 -3.90
N MET A 142 -25.16 -3.29 -3.07
CA MET A 142 -24.70 -4.09 -1.93
C MET A 142 -25.82 -4.35 -0.93
N PHE A 143 -26.72 -3.38 -0.70
CA PHE A 143 -27.88 -3.55 0.16
C PHE A 143 -28.85 -4.59 -0.41
N LYS A 144 -29.18 -4.50 -1.70
CA LYS A 144 -30.07 -5.47 -2.39
C LYS A 144 -29.51 -6.89 -2.37
N GLU A 145 -28.19 -7.06 -2.44
CA GLU A 145 -27.50 -8.36 -2.35
C GLU A 145 -27.25 -8.81 -0.88
N GLY A 146 -27.73 -8.08 0.11
CA GLY A 146 -27.58 -8.39 1.53
C GLY A 146 -26.13 -8.28 2.02
N LEU A 147 -25.27 -7.57 1.31
CA LEU A 147 -23.91 -7.25 1.74
C LEU A 147 -23.86 -6.04 2.67
N ALA A 148 -24.69 -5.03 2.43
CA ALA A 148 -24.87 -3.92 3.35
C ALA A 148 -26.02 -4.24 4.33
N TYR A 149 -25.74 -4.11 5.63
CA TYR A 149 -26.72 -4.37 6.69
C TYR A 149 -26.47 -3.47 7.88
N GLU A 150 -27.45 -3.37 8.73
CA GLU A 150 -27.42 -2.55 9.93
C GLU A 150 -27.31 -3.42 11.18
N LYS A 151 -26.49 -3.00 12.14
CA LYS A 151 -26.29 -3.69 13.41
C LYS A 151 -25.94 -2.69 14.51
N GLU A 152 -26.52 -2.90 15.69
CA GLU A 152 -26.11 -2.20 16.91
C GLU A 152 -25.13 -3.05 17.71
N PHE A 153 -23.95 -2.48 18.01
CA PHE A 153 -22.92 -3.16 18.78
C PHE A 153 -21.81 -2.17 19.22
N PRO A 154 -20.92 -2.57 20.14
CA PRO A 154 -19.77 -1.75 20.52
C PRO A 154 -18.79 -1.60 19.38
N ILE A 155 -18.65 -0.39 18.84
CA ILE A 155 -17.67 -0.04 17.81
C ILE A 155 -16.48 0.72 18.38
N ASN A 156 -15.40 0.79 17.64
CA ASN A 156 -14.31 1.71 17.92
C ASN A 156 -14.83 3.16 17.77
N TRP A 157 -14.60 3.97 18.77
CA TRP A 157 -15.04 5.36 18.82
C TRP A 157 -13.86 6.29 19.06
N CYS A 158 -13.68 7.28 18.20
CA CYS A 158 -12.70 8.33 18.42
C CYS A 158 -13.38 9.51 19.16
N PRO A 159 -13.03 9.79 20.42
CA PRO A 159 -13.66 10.88 21.17
C PRO A 159 -13.28 12.27 20.65
N SER A 160 -12.11 12.41 20.02
CA SER A 160 -11.65 13.66 19.42
C SER A 160 -12.33 13.93 18.07
N CYS A 161 -12.38 12.94 17.18
CA CYS A 161 -13.09 13.05 15.90
C CYS A 161 -14.61 12.90 16.06
N LYS A 162 -15.10 12.46 17.23
CA LYS A 162 -16.51 12.25 17.54
C LYS A 162 -17.25 11.38 16.52
N THR A 163 -16.63 10.27 16.14
CA THR A 163 -17.17 9.33 15.13
C THR A 163 -16.72 7.90 15.39
N GLY A 164 -17.50 6.94 14.85
CA GLY A 164 -17.12 5.54 14.77
C GLY A 164 -15.98 5.31 13.78
N LEU A 165 -15.15 4.33 14.07
CA LEU A 165 -14.01 3.92 13.24
C LEU A 165 -14.13 2.45 12.87
N ALA A 166 -13.71 2.10 11.69
CA ALA A 166 -13.44 0.72 11.30
C ALA A 166 -12.20 0.18 12.05
N ASN A 167 -12.04 -1.13 12.10
CA ASN A 167 -10.89 -1.74 12.77
C ASN A 167 -9.56 -1.34 12.10
N GLU A 168 -9.58 -1.19 10.79
CA GLU A 168 -8.46 -0.79 9.95
C GLU A 168 -8.00 0.65 10.21
N GLU A 169 -8.87 1.49 10.75
CA GLU A 169 -8.58 2.90 11.08
C GLU A 169 -8.03 3.07 12.51
N VAL A 170 -7.77 1.96 13.21
CA VAL A 170 -7.21 1.96 14.57
C VAL A 170 -5.80 1.36 14.55
N VAL A 171 -4.80 2.18 14.83
CA VAL A 171 -3.39 1.76 14.83
C VAL A 171 -2.85 1.87 16.26
N ASN A 172 -2.41 0.75 16.82
CA ASN A 172 -1.91 0.68 18.21
C ASN A 172 -2.87 1.33 19.25
N GLY A 173 -4.18 1.07 19.09
CA GLY A 173 -5.22 1.62 19.97
C GLY A 173 -5.54 3.09 19.78
N LYS A 174 -4.98 3.72 18.77
CA LYS A 174 -5.17 5.15 18.47
C LYS A 174 -5.85 5.34 17.13
N CYS A 175 -6.60 6.43 17.05
CA CYS A 175 -7.19 6.86 15.78
C CYS A 175 -6.07 7.22 14.78
N GLU A 176 -6.07 6.60 13.63
CA GLU A 176 -5.10 6.83 12.55
C GLU A 176 -5.03 8.32 12.17
N ARG A 177 -6.18 9.03 12.23
CA ARG A 177 -6.29 10.42 11.76
C ARG A 177 -5.78 11.45 12.77
N CYS A 178 -6.20 11.35 14.03
CA CYS A 178 -5.90 12.38 15.03
C CYS A 178 -4.94 11.92 16.13
N GLY A 179 -4.60 10.62 16.20
CA GLY A 179 -3.72 10.04 17.20
C GLY A 179 -4.31 9.91 18.61
N SER A 180 -5.60 10.26 18.79
CA SER A 180 -6.28 10.12 20.09
C SER A 180 -6.56 8.66 20.40
N GLU A 181 -6.55 8.31 21.67
CA GLU A 181 -6.95 6.98 22.14
C GLU A 181 -8.40 6.67 21.76
N VAL A 182 -8.61 5.44 21.27
CA VAL A 182 -9.91 4.96 20.82
C VAL A 182 -10.61 4.27 21.98
N THR A 183 -11.89 4.55 22.13
CA THR A 183 -12.74 3.92 23.12
C THR A 183 -13.79 3.03 22.46
N LYS A 184 -14.65 2.36 23.23
CA LYS A 184 -15.80 1.63 22.69
C LYS A 184 -17.07 2.42 22.94
N LYS A 185 -17.97 2.43 21.95
CA LYS A 185 -19.30 3.04 22.07
C LYS A 185 -20.32 2.17 21.36
N ASN A 186 -21.43 1.93 22.04
CA ASN A 186 -22.55 1.14 21.46
C ASN A 186 -23.35 2.02 20.53
N LEU A 187 -23.32 1.74 19.25
CA LEU A 187 -24.01 2.52 18.22
C LEU A 187 -24.59 1.61 17.14
N ARG A 188 -25.70 2.03 16.58
CA ARG A 188 -26.26 1.46 15.36
C ARG A 188 -25.39 1.86 14.16
N GLN A 189 -24.90 0.89 13.42
CA GLN A 189 -23.96 1.10 12.32
C GLN A 189 -24.37 0.34 11.08
N TRP A 190 -24.14 0.94 9.93
CA TRP A 190 -24.07 0.21 8.66
C TRP A 190 -22.77 -0.54 8.56
N MET A 191 -22.88 -1.78 8.11
CA MET A 191 -21.79 -2.73 7.95
C MET A 191 -21.77 -3.25 6.51
N LEU A 192 -20.58 -3.44 5.95
CA LEU A 192 -20.40 -4.19 4.71
C LEU A 192 -19.79 -5.56 4.98
N ARG A 193 -20.39 -6.62 4.44
CA ARG A 193 -19.96 -8.03 4.62
C ARG A 193 -18.73 -8.36 3.79
N ILE A 194 -17.63 -7.64 3.99
CA ILE A 194 -16.36 -7.95 3.35
C ILE A 194 -15.88 -9.37 3.68
N THR A 195 -16.29 -9.92 4.83
CA THR A 195 -15.97 -11.29 5.24
C THR A 195 -16.48 -12.35 4.27
N LYS A 196 -17.56 -12.08 3.52
CA LYS A 196 -18.02 -12.98 2.46
C LYS A 196 -17.00 -13.14 1.31
N TYR A 197 -16.09 -12.19 1.17
CA TYR A 197 -15.05 -12.17 0.15
C TYR A 197 -13.67 -12.60 0.70
N ALA A 198 -13.56 -12.94 1.98
CA ALA A 198 -12.30 -13.23 2.65
C ALA A 198 -11.45 -14.28 1.92
N ASP A 199 -12.05 -15.38 1.49
CA ASP A 199 -11.35 -16.43 0.73
C ASP A 199 -10.85 -15.94 -0.63
N ARG A 200 -11.68 -15.21 -1.38
CA ARG A 200 -11.29 -14.66 -2.70
C ARG A 200 -10.21 -13.60 -2.54
N LEU A 201 -10.38 -12.69 -1.56
CA LEU A 201 -9.37 -11.66 -1.26
C LEU A 201 -8.02 -12.27 -0.89
N LEU A 202 -8.01 -13.41 -0.21
CA LEU A 202 -6.78 -14.12 0.16
C LEU A 202 -6.19 -14.88 -1.02
N ASN A 203 -6.99 -15.72 -1.68
CA ASN A 203 -6.50 -16.62 -2.73
C ASN A 203 -6.03 -15.86 -3.98
N ASP A 204 -6.69 -14.76 -4.30
CA ASP A 204 -6.38 -13.97 -5.49
C ASP A 204 -5.15 -13.06 -5.32
N LEU A 205 -4.53 -13.00 -4.13
CA LEU A 205 -3.24 -12.33 -3.94
C LEU A 205 -2.14 -12.89 -4.85
N ASP A 206 -2.21 -14.17 -5.17
CA ASP A 206 -1.23 -14.83 -6.04
C ASP A 206 -1.31 -14.37 -7.50
N LYS A 207 -2.45 -13.78 -7.92
CA LYS A 207 -2.64 -13.20 -9.26
C LYS A 207 -1.96 -11.85 -9.44
N LEU A 208 -1.55 -11.18 -8.35
CA LEU A 208 -1.13 -9.79 -8.32
C LEU A 208 0.40 -9.66 -8.36
N ASP A 209 0.91 -8.79 -9.25
CA ASP A 209 2.30 -8.35 -9.24
C ASP A 209 2.50 -7.22 -8.22
N TRP A 210 2.28 -7.58 -6.95
CA TRP A 210 2.38 -6.67 -5.82
C TRP A 210 3.57 -7.01 -4.92
N PRO A 211 4.12 -6.03 -4.19
CA PRO A 211 5.18 -6.29 -3.22
C PRO A 211 4.76 -7.35 -2.19
N GLU A 212 5.64 -8.33 -1.94
CA GLU A 212 5.38 -9.42 -0.99
C GLU A 212 5.01 -8.93 0.41
N LYS A 213 5.57 -7.78 0.82
CA LYS A 213 5.21 -7.12 2.08
C LYS A 213 3.72 -6.77 2.13
N VAL A 214 3.15 -6.23 1.06
CA VAL A 214 1.73 -5.86 0.99
C VAL A 214 0.84 -7.10 0.96
N LYS A 215 1.20 -8.10 0.17
CA LYS A 215 0.48 -9.39 0.13
C LYS A 215 0.45 -10.03 1.52
N LYS A 216 1.59 -10.03 2.21
CA LYS A 216 1.68 -10.54 3.58
C LYS A 216 0.82 -9.73 4.55
N MET A 217 0.84 -8.39 4.48
CA MET A 217 -0.01 -7.55 5.32
C MET A 217 -1.49 -7.86 5.13
N GLN A 218 -1.96 -8.02 3.89
CA GLN A 218 -3.36 -8.40 3.62
C GLN A 218 -3.67 -9.82 4.09
N SER A 219 -2.78 -10.79 3.84
CA SER A 219 -2.94 -12.16 4.30
C SER A 219 -3.03 -12.25 5.83
N ASP A 220 -2.15 -11.56 6.54
CA ASP A 220 -2.15 -11.54 8.01
C ASP A 220 -3.40 -10.82 8.57
N TRP A 221 -3.89 -9.79 7.88
CA TRP A 221 -5.11 -9.06 8.23
C TRP A 221 -6.37 -9.92 8.02
N ILE A 222 -6.46 -10.58 6.87
CA ILE A 222 -7.54 -11.54 6.59
C ILE A 222 -7.47 -12.70 7.58
N GLY A 223 -6.27 -13.18 7.87
CA GLY A 223 -5.96 -14.10 8.95
C GLY A 223 -6.79 -15.39 8.93
N LYS A 224 -6.79 -16.08 7.79
CA LYS A 224 -7.45 -17.37 7.65
C LYS A 224 -6.84 -18.40 8.58
N SER A 225 -7.66 -19.05 9.35
CA SER A 225 -7.24 -20.11 10.28
C SER A 225 -8.10 -21.35 10.12
N TYR A 226 -7.47 -22.49 10.20
CA TYR A 226 -8.13 -23.79 10.17
C TYR A 226 -8.20 -24.34 11.57
N GLY A 227 -9.36 -24.85 11.97
CA GLY A 227 -9.56 -25.38 13.30
C GLY A 227 -10.86 -26.17 13.42
N ALA A 228 -11.37 -26.24 14.63
CA ALA A 228 -12.66 -26.83 14.93
C ALA A 228 -13.47 -25.95 15.88
N GLU A 229 -14.77 -25.93 15.69
CA GLU A 229 -15.70 -25.54 16.73
C GLU A 229 -16.01 -26.81 17.52
N VAL A 230 -15.97 -26.70 18.85
CA VAL A 230 -16.20 -27.81 19.77
C VAL A 230 -17.29 -27.38 20.74
N GLU A 231 -18.29 -28.27 20.95
CA GLU A 231 -19.41 -28.05 21.85
C GLU A 231 -19.14 -28.66 23.22
N PHE A 232 -19.07 -27.79 24.23
CA PHE A 232 -18.93 -28.21 25.63
C PHE A 232 -20.28 -28.14 26.33
N PRO A 233 -20.89 -29.24 26.70
CA PRO A 233 -22.11 -29.23 27.54
C PRO A 233 -21.85 -28.56 28.89
N VAL A 234 -22.80 -27.73 29.35
CA VAL A 234 -22.74 -27.15 30.71
C VAL A 234 -23.33 -28.13 31.70
N GLU A 235 -22.60 -28.41 32.79
CA GLU A 235 -23.04 -29.36 33.79
C GLU A 235 -24.38 -28.95 34.41
N GLY A 236 -25.33 -29.90 34.43
CA GLY A 236 -26.65 -29.70 35.04
C GLY A 236 -27.57 -28.71 34.31
N LYS A 237 -27.24 -28.35 33.07
CA LYS A 237 -28.02 -27.47 32.22
C LYS A 237 -28.15 -28.03 30.80
N ASP A 238 -29.16 -27.64 30.07
CA ASP A 238 -29.33 -28.06 28.66
C ASP A 238 -28.46 -27.26 27.68
N GLU A 239 -27.82 -26.20 28.16
CA GLU A 239 -27.00 -25.33 27.32
C GLU A 239 -25.62 -25.95 27.01
N LYS A 240 -25.09 -25.55 25.87
CA LYS A 240 -23.74 -25.87 25.43
C LYS A 240 -22.96 -24.59 25.16
N ILE A 241 -21.67 -24.62 25.39
CA ILE A 241 -20.75 -23.55 25.00
C ILE A 241 -19.95 -24.02 23.80
N THR A 242 -20.03 -23.30 22.71
CA THR A 242 -19.22 -23.56 21.52
C THR A 242 -17.93 -22.76 21.59
N VAL A 243 -16.79 -23.41 21.48
CA VAL A 243 -15.47 -22.80 21.40
C VAL A 243 -14.86 -23.04 20.03
N TYR A 244 -14.15 -22.05 19.51
CA TYR A 244 -13.30 -22.22 18.33
C TYR A 244 -11.85 -22.39 18.74
N THR A 245 -11.18 -23.41 18.22
CA THR A 245 -9.75 -23.63 18.48
C THR A 245 -8.98 -23.97 17.20
N THR A 246 -7.78 -23.41 17.09
CA THR A 246 -6.78 -23.77 16.05
C THR A 246 -5.86 -24.91 16.51
N ARG A 247 -6.04 -25.35 17.77
CA ARG A 247 -5.28 -26.43 18.39
C ARG A 247 -6.21 -27.56 18.91
N PRO A 248 -7.06 -28.13 18.04
CA PRO A 248 -7.95 -29.21 18.43
C PRO A 248 -7.20 -30.47 18.91
N ASP A 249 -5.94 -30.60 18.53
CA ASP A 249 -5.01 -31.63 19.01
C ASP A 249 -4.83 -31.57 20.53
N THR A 250 -4.94 -30.44 21.17
CA THR A 250 -4.71 -30.24 22.60
C THR A 250 -5.98 -30.34 23.45
N LEU A 251 -7.11 -30.72 22.90
CA LEU A 251 -8.42 -30.70 23.57
C LEU A 251 -8.47 -31.54 24.87
N HIS A 252 -7.72 -32.65 24.96
CA HIS A 252 -7.58 -33.46 26.20
C HIS A 252 -6.92 -32.69 27.35
N GLY A 253 -6.09 -31.65 27.02
CA GLY A 253 -5.40 -30.81 28.00
C GLY A 253 -6.19 -29.58 28.43
N ALA A 254 -7.43 -29.42 27.97
CA ALA A 254 -8.30 -28.33 28.40
C ALA A 254 -8.72 -28.51 29.84
N THR A 255 -8.22 -27.66 30.74
CA THR A 255 -8.47 -27.75 32.19
C THR A 255 -9.40 -26.65 32.71
N PHE A 256 -9.66 -25.63 31.92
CA PHE A 256 -10.65 -24.60 32.21
C PHE A 256 -11.18 -23.97 30.91
N MET A 257 -12.22 -23.19 31.03
CA MET A 257 -12.84 -22.44 29.93
C MET A 257 -12.96 -20.98 30.34
N VAL A 258 -12.75 -20.07 29.37
CA VAL A 258 -12.92 -18.65 29.60
C VAL A 258 -13.89 -18.07 28.57
N LEU A 259 -14.86 -17.30 29.06
CA LEU A 259 -15.78 -16.51 28.26
C LEU A 259 -15.43 -15.03 28.35
N ALA A 260 -15.67 -14.31 27.28
CA ALA A 260 -15.65 -12.86 27.31
C ALA A 260 -16.71 -12.33 28.30
N PRO A 261 -16.43 -11.25 29.04
CA PRO A 261 -17.43 -10.64 29.94
C PRO A 261 -18.75 -10.26 29.24
N GLU A 262 -18.69 -9.92 27.95
CA GLU A 262 -19.85 -9.57 27.12
C GLU A 262 -20.59 -10.77 26.53
N HIS A 263 -20.11 -11.99 26.74
CA HIS A 263 -20.73 -13.20 26.20
C HIS A 263 -22.17 -13.37 26.70
N ALA A 264 -23.10 -13.74 25.80
CA ALA A 264 -24.51 -13.84 26.11
C ALA A 264 -24.86 -14.78 27.29
N MET A 265 -23.99 -15.77 27.54
CA MET A 265 -24.13 -16.71 28.64
C MET A 265 -23.46 -16.27 29.94
N ALA A 266 -22.62 -15.21 29.93
CA ALA A 266 -21.83 -14.83 31.09
C ALA A 266 -22.67 -14.68 32.39
N LYS A 267 -23.76 -13.92 32.33
CA LYS A 267 -24.68 -13.76 33.49
C LYS A 267 -25.48 -15.01 33.81
N LYS A 268 -25.81 -15.84 32.81
CA LYS A 268 -26.62 -17.07 33.00
C LYS A 268 -25.84 -18.17 33.69
N LEU A 269 -24.53 -18.17 33.57
CA LEU A 269 -23.63 -19.16 34.14
C LEU A 269 -23.28 -18.87 35.59
N ALA A 270 -23.52 -17.66 36.07
CA ALA A 270 -23.31 -17.30 37.48
C ALA A 270 -24.25 -18.06 38.40
N THR A 271 -23.72 -18.70 39.44
CA THR A 271 -24.49 -19.29 40.51
C THR A 271 -24.98 -18.21 41.48
N VAL A 272 -25.81 -18.56 42.44
CA VAL A 272 -26.30 -17.61 43.43
C VAL A 272 -25.14 -16.98 44.22
N GLU A 273 -24.13 -17.80 44.51
CA GLU A 273 -22.94 -17.42 45.31
C GLU A 273 -21.98 -16.50 44.52
N THR A 274 -21.91 -16.65 43.21
CA THR A 274 -20.94 -15.93 42.36
C THR A 274 -21.55 -14.73 41.62
N ARG A 275 -22.86 -14.58 41.63
CA ARG A 275 -23.58 -13.58 40.80
C ARG A 275 -23.08 -12.14 41.00
N GLU A 276 -22.93 -11.71 42.24
CA GLU A 276 -22.47 -10.35 42.53
C GLU A 276 -21.05 -10.10 41.99
N ALA A 277 -20.15 -11.04 42.21
CA ALA A 277 -18.77 -10.95 41.69
C ALA A 277 -18.71 -10.96 40.16
N VAL A 278 -19.54 -11.77 39.53
CA VAL A 278 -19.64 -11.86 38.07
C VAL A 278 -20.20 -10.56 37.48
N GLU A 279 -21.27 -10.00 38.04
CA GLU A 279 -21.85 -8.76 37.56
C GLU A 279 -20.88 -7.59 37.74
N GLN A 280 -20.19 -7.52 38.89
CA GLN A 280 -19.15 -6.51 39.10
C GLN A 280 -18.00 -6.65 38.08
N TYR A 281 -17.53 -7.85 37.85
CA TYR A 281 -16.44 -8.09 36.86
C TYR A 281 -16.87 -7.68 35.46
N ILE A 282 -18.08 -7.99 35.02
CA ILE A 282 -18.64 -7.57 33.73
C ILE A 282 -18.66 -6.04 33.63
N TYR A 283 -19.08 -5.38 34.71
CA TYR A 283 -19.10 -3.92 34.75
C TYR A 283 -17.67 -3.35 34.62
N ASP A 284 -16.72 -3.81 35.43
CA ASP A 284 -15.34 -3.33 35.45
C ASP A 284 -14.66 -3.56 34.09
N ALA A 285 -14.88 -4.74 33.47
CA ALA A 285 -14.38 -5.04 32.14
C ALA A 285 -14.98 -4.14 31.06
N SER A 286 -16.25 -3.72 31.20
CA SER A 286 -16.90 -2.81 30.26
C SER A 286 -16.29 -1.41 30.22
N MET A 287 -15.58 -1.04 31.29
CA MET A 287 -14.91 0.25 31.42
C MET A 287 -13.52 0.27 30.79
N LYS A 288 -12.96 -0.89 30.45
CA LYS A 288 -11.66 -1.04 29.82
C LYS A 288 -11.74 -1.03 28.29
N SER A 289 -10.79 -0.39 27.62
CA SER A 289 -10.65 -0.53 26.16
C SER A 289 -10.08 -1.93 25.80
N ASN A 290 -10.32 -2.39 24.57
CA ASN A 290 -9.72 -3.65 24.10
C ASN A 290 -8.19 -3.61 24.10
N VAL A 291 -7.60 -2.44 23.95
CA VAL A 291 -6.15 -2.24 24.00
C VAL A 291 -5.62 -2.45 25.41
N ASP A 292 -6.29 -1.85 26.41
CA ASP A 292 -5.93 -2.04 27.80
C ASP A 292 -6.03 -3.51 28.19
N ARG A 293 -7.12 -4.18 27.80
CA ARG A 293 -7.32 -5.62 28.03
C ARG A 293 -6.22 -6.51 27.44
N LEU A 294 -5.72 -6.16 26.23
CA LEU A 294 -4.67 -6.94 25.56
C LEU A 294 -3.26 -6.60 26.05
N GLN A 295 -3.05 -5.38 26.58
CA GLN A 295 -1.75 -4.90 27.08
C GLN A 295 -1.57 -5.17 28.59
N ASP A 296 -2.66 -5.42 29.34
CA ASP A 296 -2.60 -5.74 30.75
C ASP A 296 -1.74 -6.99 30.98
N LYS A 297 -0.61 -6.79 31.65
CA LYS A 297 0.30 -7.89 31.99
C LYS A 297 -0.29 -8.80 33.06
N GLU A 298 -1.17 -8.27 33.91
CA GLU A 298 -1.78 -9.04 34.98
C GLU A 298 -3.11 -9.67 34.52
N LYS A 299 -3.17 -11.00 34.44
CA LYS A 299 -4.40 -11.70 34.09
C LYS A 299 -5.42 -11.60 35.22
N THR A 300 -6.62 -11.11 34.90
CA THR A 300 -7.75 -11.02 35.82
C THR A 300 -8.84 -11.98 35.39
N GLY A 301 -9.68 -12.39 36.29
CA GLY A 301 -10.81 -13.25 36.00
C GLY A 301 -11.69 -13.53 37.21
N VAL A 302 -12.93 -13.96 36.94
CA VAL A 302 -13.89 -14.37 37.97
C VAL A 302 -14.47 -15.71 37.61
N PHE A 303 -14.54 -16.62 38.59
CA PHE A 303 -15.19 -17.91 38.42
C PHE A 303 -16.71 -17.75 38.43
N THR A 304 -17.39 -18.36 37.45
CA THR A 304 -18.85 -18.25 37.33
C THR A 304 -19.63 -19.13 38.33
N GLY A 305 -18.96 -20.11 38.96
CA GLY A 305 -19.59 -21.15 39.75
C GLY A 305 -20.09 -22.37 38.96
N SER A 306 -20.07 -22.27 37.65
CA SER A 306 -20.52 -23.35 36.72
C SER A 306 -19.34 -24.04 36.07
N TYR A 307 -19.61 -25.29 35.61
CA TYR A 307 -18.63 -26.12 34.93
C TYR A 307 -19.15 -26.55 33.55
N ALA A 308 -18.24 -26.70 32.63
CA ALA A 308 -18.48 -27.36 31.36
C ALA A 308 -17.89 -28.77 31.38
N ILE A 309 -18.38 -29.67 30.53
CA ILE A 309 -17.89 -31.02 30.38
C ILE A 309 -17.05 -31.12 29.11
N ASN A 310 -15.79 -31.51 29.25
CA ASN A 310 -14.96 -31.77 28.09
C ASN A 310 -15.51 -32.95 27.29
N PRO A 311 -15.91 -32.77 26.03
CA PRO A 311 -16.62 -33.81 25.29
C PRO A 311 -15.75 -35.03 24.89
N LEU A 312 -14.40 -34.92 24.99
CA LEU A 312 -13.49 -36.03 24.68
C LEU A 312 -13.24 -36.96 25.87
N ASN A 313 -13.03 -36.40 27.07
CA ASN A 313 -12.61 -37.18 28.25
C ASN A 313 -13.60 -37.12 29.40
N GLY A 314 -14.71 -36.36 29.25
CA GLY A 314 -15.72 -36.21 30.30
C GLY A 314 -15.29 -35.38 31.52
N ALA A 315 -14.13 -34.77 31.48
CA ALA A 315 -13.61 -33.99 32.60
C ALA A 315 -14.45 -32.70 32.80
N LYS A 316 -14.68 -32.35 34.08
CA LYS A 316 -15.29 -31.09 34.46
C LYS A 316 -14.26 -30.00 34.40
N VAL A 317 -14.56 -28.95 33.59
CA VAL A 317 -13.72 -27.77 33.46
C VAL A 317 -14.45 -26.54 34.00
N PRO A 318 -13.87 -25.79 34.95
CA PRO A 318 -14.50 -24.59 35.50
C PRO A 318 -14.62 -23.51 34.43
N ILE A 319 -15.75 -22.77 34.44
CA ILE A 319 -16.03 -21.68 33.51
C ILE A 319 -15.72 -20.36 34.21
N TRP A 320 -14.80 -19.61 33.63
CA TRP A 320 -14.36 -18.30 34.09
C TRP A 320 -14.79 -17.18 33.11
N LEU A 321 -14.93 -15.97 33.59
CA LEU A 321 -14.92 -14.77 32.77
C LEU A 321 -13.56 -14.12 32.88
N SER A 322 -13.02 -13.66 31.77
CA SER A 322 -11.80 -12.89 31.78
C SER A 322 -11.78 -11.87 30.62
N ASP A 323 -11.20 -10.74 30.88
CA ASP A 323 -11.14 -9.61 29.96
C ASP A 323 -10.09 -9.78 28.83
N TYR A 324 -9.21 -10.78 28.91
CA TYR A 324 -8.30 -11.11 27.79
C TYR A 324 -9.00 -11.88 26.65
N VAL A 325 -10.23 -12.36 26.84
CA VAL A 325 -11.07 -12.94 25.80
C VAL A 325 -12.03 -11.87 25.27
N LEU A 326 -12.04 -11.70 23.96
CA LEU A 326 -12.88 -10.71 23.29
C LEU A 326 -14.12 -11.37 22.71
N ALA A 327 -15.29 -10.75 22.92
CA ALA A 327 -16.57 -11.28 22.46
C ALA A 327 -16.72 -11.29 20.93
N ASP A 328 -15.96 -10.45 20.24
CA ASP A 328 -15.96 -10.30 18.79
C ASP A 328 -14.93 -11.18 18.08
N TYR A 329 -14.20 -12.02 18.83
CA TYR A 329 -13.27 -12.98 18.25
C TYR A 329 -13.75 -14.43 18.44
N GLY A 330 -13.92 -15.17 17.34
CA GLY A 330 -14.45 -16.52 17.36
C GLY A 330 -15.88 -16.59 17.91
N THR A 331 -16.09 -17.43 18.92
CA THR A 331 -17.37 -17.58 19.61
C THR A 331 -17.48 -16.71 20.87
N GLY A 332 -16.47 -15.93 21.21
CA GLY A 332 -16.38 -15.22 22.51
C GLY A 332 -16.11 -16.15 23.70
N ALA A 333 -15.80 -17.41 23.44
CA ALA A 333 -15.43 -18.43 24.41
C ALA A 333 -14.23 -19.21 23.93
N ILE A 334 -13.31 -19.54 24.84
CA ILE A 334 -12.12 -20.33 24.53
C ILE A 334 -11.99 -21.51 25.50
N MET A 335 -11.52 -22.65 25.03
CA MET A 335 -10.96 -23.66 25.85
C MET A 335 -9.52 -23.31 26.20
N CYS A 336 -9.10 -23.51 27.42
CA CYS A 336 -7.77 -23.12 27.87
C CYS A 336 -6.93 -24.36 28.15
N VAL A 337 -5.73 -24.36 27.57
CA VAL A 337 -4.78 -25.48 27.66
C VAL A 337 -3.46 -24.98 28.23
N PRO A 338 -3.36 -24.83 29.57
CA PRO A 338 -2.24 -24.14 30.19
C PRO A 338 -0.88 -24.79 29.95
N ALA A 339 -0.82 -26.06 29.69
CA ALA A 339 0.45 -26.71 29.35
C ALA A 339 1.00 -26.26 27.96
N HIS A 340 0.19 -25.67 27.08
CA HIS A 340 0.55 -25.39 25.69
C HIS A 340 0.22 -23.97 25.19
N ASP A 341 -0.18 -23.07 26.07
CA ASP A 341 -0.38 -21.63 25.82
C ASP A 341 0.12 -20.81 27.00
N ASP A 342 0.99 -19.84 26.76
CA ASP A 342 1.61 -19.03 27.82
C ASP A 342 0.58 -18.23 28.63
N ARG A 343 -0.45 -17.70 27.98
CA ARG A 343 -1.51 -16.93 28.65
C ARG A 343 -2.36 -17.79 29.55
N ASP A 344 -2.68 -19.00 29.07
CA ASP A 344 -3.43 -19.96 29.85
C ASP A 344 -2.60 -20.49 31.02
N PHE A 345 -1.27 -20.66 30.82
CA PHE A 345 -0.34 -21.05 31.86
C PHE A 345 -0.26 -20.03 33.00
N GLU A 346 -0.10 -18.72 32.63
CA GLU A 346 -0.10 -17.63 33.62
C GLU A 346 -1.42 -17.58 34.39
N PHE A 347 -2.56 -17.71 33.72
CA PHE A 347 -3.87 -17.71 34.34
C PHE A 347 -4.06 -18.92 35.27
N ALA A 348 -3.75 -20.11 34.80
CA ALA A 348 -3.87 -21.36 35.58
C ALA A 348 -2.97 -21.33 36.82
N THR A 349 -1.76 -20.80 36.70
CA THR A 349 -0.84 -20.65 37.84
C THR A 349 -1.40 -19.68 38.87
N LYS A 350 -1.93 -18.51 38.42
CA LYS A 350 -2.52 -17.49 39.31
C LYS A 350 -3.73 -18.01 40.10
N PHE A 351 -4.57 -18.80 39.45
CA PHE A 351 -5.85 -19.25 40.02
C PHE A 351 -5.81 -20.71 40.52
N ASN A 352 -4.61 -21.30 40.60
CA ASN A 352 -4.41 -22.70 41.04
C ASN A 352 -5.23 -23.75 40.25
N ILE A 353 -5.34 -23.58 38.95
CA ILE A 353 -6.02 -24.49 38.06
C ILE A 353 -5.03 -25.59 37.60
N PRO A 354 -5.46 -26.84 37.50
CA PRO A 354 -4.58 -27.93 37.05
C PRO A 354 -3.98 -27.69 35.66
N ILE A 355 -2.70 -28.08 35.51
CA ILE A 355 -1.97 -28.02 34.23
C ILE A 355 -1.72 -29.45 33.79
N ILE A 356 -2.25 -29.84 32.64
CA ILE A 356 -2.12 -31.18 32.07
C ILE A 356 -1.37 -31.11 30.75
N GLN A 357 -0.15 -31.64 30.71
CA GLN A 357 0.64 -31.75 29.51
C GLN A 357 0.09 -32.82 28.59
N VAL A 358 -0.20 -32.46 27.33
CA VAL A 358 -0.70 -33.39 26.29
C VAL A 358 0.21 -33.53 25.09
N ILE A 359 1.23 -32.68 24.96
CA ILE A 359 2.28 -32.80 23.96
C ILE A 359 3.62 -32.78 24.67
N ALA A 360 4.45 -33.77 24.38
CA ALA A 360 5.76 -33.92 25.01
C ALA A 360 6.85 -34.17 23.97
N LYS A 361 8.04 -33.64 24.23
CA LYS A 361 9.21 -33.96 23.46
C LYS A 361 9.60 -35.43 23.78
N ASP A 362 9.73 -36.22 22.74
CA ASP A 362 10.09 -37.64 22.85
C ASP A 362 9.14 -38.47 23.75
N GLY A 363 7.88 -38.02 23.90
CA GLY A 363 6.85 -38.69 24.69
C GLY A 363 7.07 -38.70 26.22
N LYS A 364 7.96 -37.81 26.72
CA LYS A 364 8.26 -37.70 28.16
C LYS A 364 7.60 -36.47 28.76
N GLU A 365 6.80 -36.68 29.79
CA GLU A 365 6.15 -35.62 30.56
C GLU A 365 7.17 -34.83 31.39
N ILE A 366 6.94 -33.54 31.51
CA ILE A 366 7.73 -32.60 32.35
C ILE A 366 7.15 -32.65 33.77
N GLU A 367 7.90 -33.16 34.74
CA GLU A 367 7.40 -33.37 36.11
C GLU A 367 6.97 -32.10 36.85
N ASN A 368 7.59 -30.95 36.56
CA ASN A 368 7.26 -29.64 37.16
C ASN A 368 7.37 -28.60 36.09
N MET A 369 6.28 -28.30 35.41
CA MET A 369 6.24 -27.26 34.40
C MET A 369 6.32 -25.88 35.06
N THR A 370 7.31 -25.08 34.66
CA THR A 370 7.51 -23.68 35.07
C THR A 370 7.09 -22.69 33.96
N GLU A 371 6.86 -23.21 32.79
CA GLU A 371 6.41 -22.47 31.60
C GLU A 371 5.62 -23.41 30.69
N ALA A 372 4.84 -22.87 29.78
CA ALA A 372 4.10 -23.64 28.80
C ALA A 372 5.05 -24.27 27.76
N TYR A 373 4.76 -25.52 27.36
CA TYR A 373 5.42 -26.17 26.23
C TYR A 373 4.72 -25.75 24.92
N THR A 374 5.24 -24.74 24.27
CA THR A 374 4.62 -24.13 23.07
C THR A 374 5.17 -24.64 21.74
N GLU A 375 6.05 -25.62 21.75
CA GLU A 375 6.60 -26.20 20.53
C GLU A 375 5.51 -26.75 19.59
N ALA A 376 5.73 -26.56 18.28
CA ALA A 376 4.74 -26.92 17.28
C ALA A 376 4.55 -28.43 17.06
N SER A 377 5.50 -29.23 17.48
CA SER A 377 5.52 -30.71 17.30
C SER A 377 5.95 -31.44 18.56
N GLY A 378 5.52 -32.66 18.65
CA GLY A 378 5.82 -33.57 19.76
C GLY A 378 4.86 -34.75 19.78
N THR A 379 5.13 -35.71 20.65
CA THR A 379 4.30 -36.92 20.83
C THR A 379 3.16 -36.61 21.77
N MET A 380 1.95 -37.00 21.40
CA MET A 380 0.77 -36.90 22.28
C MET A 380 0.89 -37.81 23.48
N ILE A 381 0.63 -37.26 24.67
CA ILE A 381 0.54 -37.96 25.96
C ILE A 381 -0.74 -37.51 26.68
N ASN A 382 -1.19 -38.21 27.68
CA ASN A 382 -2.38 -37.89 28.48
C ASN A 382 -3.64 -37.60 27.64
N SER A 383 -3.73 -38.17 26.43
CA SER A 383 -4.71 -37.85 25.41
C SER A 383 -5.56 -39.06 24.95
N GLY A 384 -5.74 -40.09 25.82
CA GLY A 384 -6.54 -41.27 25.51
C GLY A 384 -6.11 -41.94 24.22
N ASP A 385 -7.04 -42.13 23.29
CA ASP A 385 -6.76 -42.80 22.00
C ASP A 385 -5.78 -42.04 21.10
N TRP A 386 -5.48 -40.79 21.42
CA TRP A 386 -4.51 -39.99 20.68
C TRP A 386 -3.08 -40.11 21.18
N ASN A 387 -2.85 -40.88 22.28
CA ASN A 387 -1.51 -41.11 22.82
C ASN A 387 -0.59 -41.74 21.77
N GLY A 388 0.64 -41.22 21.69
CA GLY A 388 1.66 -41.73 20.76
C GLY A 388 1.58 -41.13 19.35
N MET A 389 0.49 -40.38 19.01
CA MET A 389 0.40 -39.68 17.73
C MET A 389 1.34 -38.46 17.71
N GLU A 390 1.78 -38.08 16.53
CA GLU A 390 2.52 -36.83 16.33
C GLU A 390 1.55 -35.63 16.30
N SER A 391 1.78 -34.62 17.15
CA SER A 391 0.86 -33.51 17.33
C SER A 391 0.66 -32.68 16.07
N SER A 392 1.70 -32.51 15.24
CA SER A 392 1.62 -31.80 13.98
C SER A 392 0.71 -32.49 12.94
N VAL A 393 0.62 -33.81 12.98
CA VAL A 393 -0.29 -34.60 12.17
C VAL A 393 -1.69 -34.55 12.76
N LEU A 394 -1.82 -34.79 14.05
CA LEU A 394 -3.10 -34.76 14.76
C LEU A 394 -3.80 -33.39 14.64
N LYS A 395 -3.05 -32.31 14.72
CA LYS A 395 -3.59 -30.95 14.53
C LYS A 395 -4.36 -30.78 13.21
N LYS A 396 -3.94 -31.49 12.15
CA LYS A 396 -4.60 -31.45 10.83
C LYS A 396 -5.80 -32.41 10.78
N GLU A 397 -5.74 -33.51 11.47
CA GLU A 397 -6.75 -34.58 11.44
C GLU A 397 -7.85 -34.38 12.49
N ALA A 398 -7.52 -33.84 13.66
CA ALA A 398 -8.46 -33.68 14.77
C ALA A 398 -9.76 -32.91 14.41
N PRO A 399 -9.78 -31.86 13.55
CA PRO A 399 -11.03 -31.25 13.15
C PRO A 399 -12.02 -32.22 12.51
N MET A 400 -11.55 -33.14 11.67
CA MET A 400 -12.40 -34.19 11.06
C MET A 400 -12.81 -35.29 12.05
N MET A 401 -11.92 -35.62 12.99
CA MET A 401 -12.25 -36.58 14.05
C MET A 401 -13.36 -36.01 14.96
N ILE A 402 -13.27 -34.75 15.36
CA ILE A 402 -14.25 -34.02 16.18
C ILE A 402 -15.63 -34.03 15.49
N GLU A 403 -15.64 -33.75 14.19
CA GLU A 403 -16.87 -33.74 13.39
C GLU A 403 -17.48 -35.15 13.30
N LYS A 404 -16.65 -36.18 13.05
CA LYS A 404 -17.09 -37.57 13.00
C LYS A 404 -17.63 -38.07 14.34
N MET A 405 -17.08 -37.60 15.46
CA MET A 405 -17.55 -37.90 16.81
C MET A 405 -18.86 -37.17 17.16
N GLY A 406 -19.28 -36.20 16.38
CA GLY A 406 -20.50 -35.39 16.62
C GLY A 406 -20.39 -34.44 17.82
N ILE A 407 -19.17 -34.10 18.24
CA ILE A 407 -18.91 -33.19 19.36
C ILE A 407 -18.53 -31.77 18.90
N GLY A 408 -18.52 -31.54 17.58
CA GLY A 408 -18.18 -30.28 16.98
C GLY A 408 -18.15 -30.35 15.46
N ARG A 409 -17.51 -29.42 14.83
CA ARG A 409 -17.36 -29.36 13.36
C ARG A 409 -16.02 -28.77 12.95
N LYS A 410 -15.49 -29.23 11.82
CA LYS A 410 -14.37 -28.58 11.16
C LYS A 410 -14.80 -27.18 10.71
N THR A 411 -14.01 -26.18 11.02
CA THR A 411 -14.35 -24.79 10.74
C THR A 411 -13.14 -24.00 10.27
N VAL A 412 -13.38 -23.13 9.32
CA VAL A 412 -12.43 -22.11 8.89
C VAL A 412 -12.90 -20.78 9.49
N ASN A 413 -12.01 -20.08 10.13
CA ASN A 413 -12.28 -18.76 10.69
C ASN A 413 -11.34 -17.72 10.09
N PHE A 414 -11.76 -16.47 10.16
CA PHE A 414 -10.99 -15.32 9.68
C PHE A 414 -10.84 -14.29 10.80
N LYS A 415 -9.70 -13.61 10.83
CA LYS A 415 -9.52 -12.42 11.70
C LYS A 415 -10.28 -11.23 11.14
N LEU A 416 -10.39 -11.13 9.81
CA LEU A 416 -11.13 -10.08 9.11
C LEU A 416 -12.55 -9.98 9.69
N ARG A 417 -13.00 -8.76 9.91
CA ARG A 417 -14.36 -8.43 10.35
C ARG A 417 -15.08 -7.66 9.26
N ASP A 418 -16.41 -7.68 9.32
CA ASP A 418 -17.22 -6.84 8.45
C ASP A 418 -16.86 -5.37 8.65
N TRP A 419 -16.87 -4.63 7.58
CA TRP A 419 -16.41 -3.25 7.55
C TRP A 419 -17.46 -2.32 8.17
N VAL A 420 -17.09 -1.58 9.22
CA VAL A 420 -17.92 -0.52 9.83
C VAL A 420 -17.97 0.65 8.88
N PHE A 421 -19.13 0.85 8.27
CA PHE A 421 -19.24 1.71 7.08
C PHE A 421 -19.85 3.09 7.36
N SER A 422 -20.68 3.27 8.36
CA SER A 422 -21.29 4.58 8.65
C SER A 422 -20.43 5.48 9.53
N ARG A 423 -20.51 6.81 9.29
CA ARG A 423 -19.84 7.85 10.04
C ARG A 423 -20.85 8.88 10.55
N GLN A 424 -20.67 9.31 11.80
CA GLN A 424 -21.48 10.31 12.46
C GLN A 424 -20.95 11.71 12.16
N ARG A 425 -20.81 12.00 10.88
CA ARG A 425 -20.18 13.21 10.34
C ARG A 425 -21.04 13.78 9.22
N TYR A 426 -20.91 15.09 8.97
CA TYR A 426 -21.63 15.78 7.89
C TYR A 426 -20.96 15.56 6.53
N TRP A 427 -19.63 15.77 6.45
CA TRP A 427 -18.91 15.81 5.17
C TRP A 427 -18.54 14.41 4.66
N GLY A 428 -19.50 13.79 3.99
CA GLY A 428 -19.40 12.47 3.40
C GLY A 428 -20.58 12.19 2.51
N GLU A 429 -20.49 11.14 1.70
CA GLU A 429 -21.62 10.71 0.85
C GLU A 429 -22.81 10.29 1.73
N PRO A 430 -23.99 10.86 1.54
CA PRO A 430 -25.19 10.40 2.26
C PRO A 430 -25.50 8.94 1.94
N ILE A 431 -25.82 8.15 2.94
CA ILE A 431 -26.23 6.76 2.76
C ILE A 431 -27.68 6.76 2.22
N PRO A 432 -27.95 6.21 1.03
CA PRO A 432 -29.21 6.33 0.34
C PRO A 432 -30.26 5.33 0.86
N ILE A 433 -30.55 5.40 2.16
CA ILE A 433 -31.56 4.57 2.84
C ILE A 433 -32.60 5.43 3.54
N VAL A 434 -33.81 4.94 3.52
CA VAL A 434 -34.96 5.52 4.21
C VAL A 434 -35.48 4.52 5.25
N HIS A 435 -35.58 4.96 6.50
CA HIS A 435 -36.15 4.21 7.61
C HIS A 435 -37.67 4.42 7.69
N CYS A 436 -38.40 3.40 7.31
CA CYS A 436 -39.84 3.43 7.32
C CYS A 436 -40.41 2.58 8.49
N PRO A 437 -41.28 3.09 9.33
CA PRO A 437 -41.87 2.31 10.43
C PRO A 437 -42.63 1.05 9.98
N LYS A 438 -43.13 1.06 8.72
CA LYS A 438 -43.89 -0.07 8.14
C LYS A 438 -43.01 -1.01 7.32
N CYS A 439 -42.08 -0.46 6.53
CA CYS A 439 -41.32 -1.21 5.52
C CYS A 439 -39.89 -1.57 5.99
N GLY A 440 -39.42 -1.02 7.13
CA GLY A 440 -38.04 -1.14 7.55
C GLY A 440 -37.11 -0.25 6.75
N ASN A 441 -35.92 -0.74 6.47
CA ASN A 441 -34.92 -0.04 5.66
C ASN A 441 -35.23 -0.18 4.18
N VAL A 442 -35.48 0.94 3.53
CA VAL A 442 -35.82 1.01 2.10
C VAL A 442 -34.78 1.84 1.36
N PRO A 443 -34.13 1.30 0.29
CA PRO A 443 -33.19 2.09 -0.47
C PRO A 443 -33.90 3.18 -1.27
N VAL A 444 -33.24 4.32 -1.44
CA VAL A 444 -33.65 5.36 -2.38
C VAL A 444 -33.66 4.76 -3.79
N PRO A 445 -34.69 5.00 -4.61
CA PRO A 445 -34.72 4.53 -5.99
C PRO A 445 -33.49 5.01 -6.78
N GLU A 446 -32.96 4.15 -7.65
CA GLU A 446 -31.73 4.46 -8.39
C GLU A 446 -31.87 5.68 -9.31
N GLU A 447 -33.09 5.92 -9.82
CA GLU A 447 -33.43 7.08 -10.63
C GLU A 447 -33.50 8.40 -9.85
N GLU A 448 -33.60 8.35 -8.53
CA GLU A 448 -33.59 9.52 -7.64
C GLU A 448 -32.18 9.85 -7.10
N LEU A 449 -31.20 9.04 -7.44
CA LEU A 449 -29.79 9.32 -7.08
C LEU A 449 -29.22 10.44 -7.99
N PRO A 450 -28.37 11.32 -7.45
CA PRO A 450 -27.80 11.30 -6.10
C PRO A 450 -28.75 11.87 -5.04
N LEU A 451 -28.82 11.20 -3.89
CA LEU A 451 -29.30 11.83 -2.66
C LEU A 451 -28.27 12.89 -2.23
N ARG A 452 -28.59 14.15 -2.42
CA ARG A 452 -27.64 15.25 -2.20
C ARG A 452 -27.48 15.58 -0.72
N LEU A 453 -26.23 15.90 -0.35
CA LEU A 453 -25.91 16.46 0.95
C LEU A 453 -26.57 17.87 1.06
N PRO A 454 -27.34 18.18 2.12
CA PRO A 454 -27.94 19.49 2.26
C PRO A 454 -26.91 20.54 2.66
N ASP A 455 -27.08 21.78 2.21
CA ASP A 455 -26.30 22.90 2.71
C ASP A 455 -26.70 23.20 4.17
N VAL A 456 -25.69 23.40 5.03
CA VAL A 456 -25.90 23.66 6.46
C VAL A 456 -25.01 24.80 6.94
N GLU A 457 -25.53 25.62 7.84
CA GLU A 457 -24.73 26.66 8.50
C GLU A 457 -23.80 26.09 9.58
N SER A 458 -24.23 25.02 10.26
CA SER A 458 -23.47 24.34 11.30
C SER A 458 -23.41 22.85 11.06
N TYR A 459 -22.20 22.30 11.12
CA TYR A 459 -21.91 20.88 10.87
C TYR A 459 -20.98 20.27 11.93
N GLU A 460 -20.85 20.92 13.09
CA GLU A 460 -20.01 20.39 14.17
C GLU A 460 -20.53 19.04 14.68
N PRO A 461 -19.66 18.04 14.83
CA PRO A 461 -20.06 16.73 15.33
C PRO A 461 -20.58 16.83 16.77
N THR A 462 -21.73 16.21 17.02
CA THR A 462 -22.42 16.27 18.32
C THR A 462 -21.67 15.57 19.45
N GLY A 463 -20.91 14.49 19.15
CA GLY A 463 -20.29 13.63 20.16
C GLY A 463 -21.25 12.66 20.86
N THR A 464 -22.54 12.78 20.62
CA THR A 464 -23.58 11.90 21.21
C THR A 464 -23.67 10.56 20.49
N GLY A 465 -23.21 10.49 19.25
CA GLY A 465 -23.37 9.36 18.32
C GLY A 465 -24.40 9.66 17.22
N GLU A 466 -25.04 10.82 17.29
CA GLU A 466 -25.90 11.31 16.22
C GLU A 466 -25.10 12.16 15.24
N SER A 467 -25.41 12.03 13.96
CA SER A 467 -24.86 12.88 12.91
C SER A 467 -25.43 14.30 12.98
N PRO A 468 -24.68 15.35 12.61
CA PRO A 468 -25.20 16.70 12.44
C PRO A 468 -26.43 16.78 11.51
N LEU A 469 -26.51 15.88 10.53
CA LEU A 469 -27.67 15.78 9.61
C LEU A 469 -28.99 15.46 10.34
N ALA A 470 -28.94 14.79 11.49
CA ALA A 470 -30.12 14.43 12.26
C ALA A 470 -30.92 15.64 12.77
N ALA A 471 -30.28 16.80 12.87
CA ALA A 471 -30.89 18.05 13.31
C ALA A 471 -31.62 18.81 12.19
N ILE A 472 -31.56 18.32 10.94
CA ILE A 472 -32.14 19.01 9.77
C ILE A 472 -33.48 18.35 9.44
N ASP A 473 -34.54 18.74 10.13
CA ASP A 473 -35.87 18.12 10.00
C ASP A 473 -36.39 18.09 8.56
N GLU A 474 -36.17 19.14 7.79
CA GLU A 474 -36.63 19.27 6.39
C GLU A 474 -35.94 18.26 5.48
N TRP A 475 -34.68 17.92 5.76
CA TRP A 475 -33.93 16.92 5.00
C TRP A 475 -34.21 15.49 5.51
N VAL A 476 -34.33 15.30 6.84
CA VAL A 476 -34.52 13.98 7.46
C VAL A 476 -35.90 13.42 7.14
N ASN A 477 -36.95 14.23 7.28
CA ASN A 477 -38.32 13.75 7.12
C ASN A 477 -38.68 13.63 5.62
N CYS A 478 -39.12 12.45 5.21
CA CYS A 478 -39.43 12.15 3.82
C CYS A 478 -40.60 11.18 3.69
N LYS A 479 -40.98 10.87 2.49
CA LYS A 479 -41.93 9.78 2.18
C LYS A 479 -41.15 8.50 1.89
N CYS A 480 -41.67 7.38 2.38
CA CYS A 480 -41.14 6.06 2.06
C CYS A 480 -41.28 5.76 0.58
N PRO A 481 -40.21 5.42 -0.14
CA PRO A 481 -40.32 5.07 -1.58
C PRO A 481 -41.18 3.85 -1.86
N ALA A 482 -41.32 2.92 -0.90
CA ALA A 482 -42.06 1.69 -1.06
C ALA A 482 -43.57 1.84 -0.78
N CYS A 483 -43.94 2.59 0.27
CA CYS A 483 -45.35 2.67 0.70
C CYS A 483 -45.93 4.08 0.70
N GLY A 484 -45.17 5.13 0.40
CA GLY A 484 -45.57 6.53 0.41
C GLY A 484 -45.86 7.12 1.81
N GLY A 485 -45.75 6.33 2.87
CA GLY A 485 -45.98 6.76 4.27
C GLY A 485 -44.82 7.63 4.80
N PRO A 486 -45.03 8.27 5.99
CA PRO A 486 -43.98 9.05 6.63
C PRO A 486 -42.76 8.16 6.98
N ALA A 487 -41.59 8.68 6.69
CA ALA A 487 -40.32 7.99 6.93
C ALA A 487 -39.19 8.98 7.18
N LYS A 488 -38.03 8.47 7.54
CA LYS A 488 -36.84 9.29 7.82
C LYS A 488 -35.64 8.81 6.99
N ARG A 489 -34.89 9.74 6.42
CA ARG A 489 -33.63 9.42 5.79
C ARG A 489 -32.59 8.97 6.81
N GLU A 490 -31.68 8.10 6.39
CA GLU A 490 -30.47 7.81 7.15
C GLU A 490 -29.62 9.09 7.30
N THR A 491 -29.12 9.35 8.49
CA THR A 491 -28.39 10.58 8.81
C THR A 491 -26.88 10.39 8.89
N ASN A 492 -26.41 9.15 8.97
CA ASN A 492 -24.98 8.86 8.86
C ASN A 492 -24.50 9.00 7.40
N THR A 493 -23.23 9.30 7.25
CA THR A 493 -22.57 9.37 5.94
C THR A 493 -21.63 8.19 5.76
N MET A 494 -21.21 7.93 4.52
CA MET A 494 -20.22 6.93 4.19
C MET A 494 -18.82 7.40 4.60
N PRO A 495 -17.86 6.49 4.83
CA PRO A 495 -16.47 6.86 5.04
C PRO A 495 -15.86 7.35 3.72
N GLN A 496 -14.80 8.15 3.79
CA GLN A 496 -14.03 8.59 2.61
C GLN A 496 -13.60 7.43 1.68
N TRP A 497 -13.38 6.26 2.26
CA TRP A 497 -13.00 5.05 1.52
C TRP A 497 -14.09 4.55 0.56
N ALA A 498 -15.33 4.98 0.71
CA ALA A 498 -16.41 4.59 -0.17
C ALA A 498 -16.19 5.09 -1.60
N GLY A 499 -15.91 6.37 -1.78
CA GLY A 499 -15.59 6.97 -3.07
C GLY A 499 -14.25 6.51 -3.63
N SER A 500 -13.22 6.41 -2.77
CA SER A 500 -11.87 6.02 -3.20
C SER A 500 -11.73 4.53 -3.54
N SER A 501 -12.70 3.68 -3.19
CA SER A 501 -12.64 2.25 -3.50
C SER A 501 -12.94 1.90 -4.97
N TRP A 502 -13.46 2.84 -5.76
CA TRP A 502 -13.85 2.60 -7.15
C TRP A 502 -13.48 3.73 -8.13
N TYR A 503 -12.90 4.82 -7.68
CA TYR A 503 -12.61 6.03 -8.47
C TYR A 503 -11.82 5.77 -9.76
N PHE A 504 -10.93 4.77 -9.77
CA PHE A 504 -10.15 4.37 -10.94
C PHE A 504 -11.03 3.92 -12.12
N LEU A 505 -12.22 3.41 -11.85
CA LEU A 505 -13.22 3.09 -12.90
C LEU A 505 -13.79 4.38 -13.50
N ARG A 506 -14.06 5.38 -12.65
CA ARG A 506 -14.69 6.62 -13.09
C ARG A 506 -13.80 7.45 -13.97
N TYR A 507 -12.49 7.43 -13.75
CA TYR A 507 -11.55 8.16 -14.59
C TYR A 507 -11.64 7.82 -16.08
N VAL A 508 -11.95 6.60 -16.43
CA VAL A 508 -12.02 6.22 -17.85
C VAL A 508 -13.34 6.64 -18.51
N ASP A 509 -14.35 6.99 -17.70
CA ASP A 509 -15.69 7.36 -18.18
C ASP A 509 -16.39 8.43 -17.32
N ASN A 510 -15.65 9.46 -16.95
CA ASN A 510 -16.08 10.45 -15.94
C ASN A 510 -17.30 11.31 -16.36
N LYS A 511 -17.64 11.37 -17.64
CA LYS A 511 -18.78 12.12 -18.19
C LYS A 511 -20.03 11.27 -18.43
N ASN A 512 -19.98 9.98 -18.09
CA ASN A 512 -21.12 9.07 -18.26
C ASN A 512 -22.15 9.30 -17.15
N ASP A 513 -23.35 9.72 -17.50
CA ASP A 513 -24.47 9.97 -16.60
C ASP A 513 -25.41 8.79 -16.44
N LYS A 514 -25.25 7.74 -17.26
CA LYS A 514 -26.14 6.57 -17.35
C LYS A 514 -25.62 5.35 -16.60
N GLU A 515 -24.30 5.20 -16.55
CA GLU A 515 -23.62 4.04 -15.99
C GLU A 515 -22.41 4.48 -15.16
N LEU A 516 -22.02 3.69 -14.18
CA LEU A 516 -20.79 3.88 -13.41
C LEU A 516 -19.57 3.97 -14.34
N VAL A 517 -19.50 3.07 -15.29
CA VAL A 517 -18.55 3.02 -16.40
C VAL A 517 -19.17 2.19 -17.51
N SER A 518 -19.05 2.64 -18.76
CA SER A 518 -19.51 1.83 -19.90
C SER A 518 -18.63 0.60 -20.07
N LYS A 519 -19.25 -0.52 -20.45
CA LYS A 519 -18.53 -1.76 -20.71
C LYS A 519 -17.44 -1.57 -21.76
N GLU A 520 -17.72 -0.84 -22.84
CA GLU A 520 -16.75 -0.55 -23.91
C GLU A 520 -15.47 0.10 -23.37
N LYS A 521 -15.62 1.14 -22.53
CA LYS A 521 -14.47 1.83 -21.94
C LYS A 521 -13.80 1.02 -20.86
N ALA A 522 -14.55 0.26 -20.09
CA ALA A 522 -14.00 -0.65 -19.10
C ALA A 522 -13.11 -1.71 -19.77
N ASP A 523 -13.61 -2.37 -20.82
CA ASP A 523 -12.86 -3.39 -21.57
C ASP A 523 -11.63 -2.81 -22.27
N LYS A 524 -11.72 -1.55 -22.74
CA LYS A 524 -10.61 -0.89 -23.45
C LYS A 524 -9.48 -0.44 -22.52
N TYR A 525 -9.81 0.08 -21.35
CA TYR A 525 -8.87 0.86 -20.55
C TYR A 525 -8.51 0.23 -19.19
N LEU A 526 -9.30 -0.72 -18.68
CA LEU A 526 -9.12 -1.35 -17.38
C LEU A 526 -8.66 -2.82 -17.52
N PRO A 527 -8.13 -3.44 -16.45
CA PRO A 527 -7.76 -2.86 -15.16
C PRO A 527 -6.57 -1.90 -15.24
N VAL A 528 -6.23 -1.27 -14.11
CA VAL A 528 -5.05 -0.41 -13.99
C VAL A 528 -3.78 -1.24 -14.14
N ASP A 529 -2.86 -0.80 -15.01
CA ASP A 529 -1.62 -1.54 -15.29
C ASP A 529 -0.56 -1.32 -14.20
N MET A 530 -0.41 -0.09 -13.72
CA MET A 530 0.52 0.29 -12.66
C MET A 530 -0.16 1.22 -11.67
N TYR A 531 -0.08 0.88 -10.39
CA TYR A 531 -0.57 1.71 -9.31
C TYR A 531 0.57 2.11 -8.38
N ILE A 532 0.71 3.41 -8.13
CA ILE A 532 1.78 3.96 -7.30
C ILE A 532 1.17 4.67 -6.10
N GLY A 533 1.62 4.30 -4.89
CA GLY A 533 1.08 4.87 -3.67
C GLY A 533 1.67 4.33 -2.39
N GLY A 534 1.29 4.90 -1.26
CA GLY A 534 1.82 4.58 0.05
C GLY A 534 1.47 3.18 0.56
N VAL A 535 2.40 2.54 1.26
CA VAL A 535 2.22 1.20 1.84
C VAL A 535 1.19 1.18 2.99
N GLU A 536 0.91 2.32 3.62
CA GLU A 536 -0.09 2.49 4.67
C GLU A 536 -1.50 2.08 4.24
N HIS A 537 -1.77 2.12 2.93
CA HIS A 537 -3.07 1.74 2.36
C HIS A 537 -3.24 0.23 2.15
N ALA A 538 -2.26 -0.60 2.52
CA ALA A 538 -2.26 -2.04 2.26
C ALA A 538 -3.53 -2.75 2.77
N VAL A 539 -3.97 -2.47 4.00
CA VAL A 539 -5.17 -3.06 4.62
C VAL A 539 -6.37 -2.12 4.69
N LEU A 540 -6.24 -0.92 4.11
CA LEU A 540 -7.28 0.10 3.98
C LEU A 540 -7.77 0.15 2.52
N HIS A 541 -7.43 1.24 1.83
CA HIS A 541 -7.86 1.50 0.45
C HIS A 541 -7.63 0.32 -0.50
N LEU A 542 -6.45 -0.32 -0.49
CA LEU A 542 -6.14 -1.43 -1.40
C LEU A 542 -7.03 -2.66 -1.15
N LEU A 543 -7.32 -2.96 0.11
CA LEU A 543 -8.22 -4.06 0.47
C LEU A 543 -9.67 -3.75 0.07
N TYR A 544 -10.14 -2.53 0.33
CA TYR A 544 -11.49 -2.11 0.00
C TYR A 544 -11.72 -2.01 -1.52
N SER A 545 -10.73 -1.51 -2.27
CA SER A 545 -10.79 -1.45 -3.75
C SER A 545 -10.92 -2.85 -4.36
N ARG A 546 -10.19 -3.83 -3.82
CA ARG A 546 -10.31 -5.24 -4.23
C ARG A 546 -11.69 -5.81 -3.91
N PHE A 547 -12.23 -5.51 -2.74
CA PHE A 547 -13.58 -5.92 -2.35
C PHE A 547 -14.65 -5.34 -3.28
N TYR A 548 -14.59 -4.02 -3.56
CA TYR A 548 -15.53 -3.36 -4.47
C TYR A 548 -15.41 -3.92 -5.89
N THR A 549 -14.20 -4.13 -6.38
CA THR A 549 -13.97 -4.71 -7.71
C THR A 549 -14.59 -6.10 -7.84
N LYS A 550 -14.36 -6.97 -6.85
CA LYS A 550 -14.96 -8.32 -6.84
C LYS A 550 -16.48 -8.28 -6.77
N PHE A 551 -17.04 -7.35 -6.02
CA PHE A 551 -18.49 -7.16 -5.97
C PHE A 551 -19.06 -6.67 -7.31
N LEU A 552 -18.42 -5.67 -7.92
CA LEU A 552 -18.84 -5.14 -9.22
C LEU A 552 -18.70 -6.19 -10.33
N TYR A 553 -17.68 -7.02 -10.26
CA TYR A 553 -17.54 -8.20 -11.12
C TYR A 553 -18.70 -9.19 -10.93
N ASP A 554 -19.04 -9.52 -9.70
CA ASP A 554 -20.11 -10.50 -9.39
C ASP A 554 -21.49 -10.04 -9.88
N ILE A 555 -21.77 -8.73 -9.86
CA ILE A 555 -23.02 -8.18 -10.41
C ILE A 555 -22.95 -7.88 -11.91
N GLY A 556 -21.85 -8.19 -12.58
CA GLY A 556 -21.66 -8.02 -14.03
C GLY A 556 -21.47 -6.58 -14.49
N ALA A 557 -21.09 -5.66 -13.58
CA ALA A 557 -20.81 -4.27 -13.95
C ALA A 557 -19.45 -4.09 -14.65
N ILE A 558 -18.52 -4.99 -14.38
CA ILE A 558 -17.17 -5.05 -15.00
C ILE A 558 -16.78 -6.51 -15.25
N ASP A 559 -15.80 -6.78 -16.12
CA ASP A 559 -15.36 -8.11 -16.51
C ASP A 559 -14.02 -8.55 -15.90
N PHE A 560 -13.53 -7.87 -14.90
CA PHE A 560 -12.31 -8.21 -14.16
C PHE A 560 -12.54 -8.16 -12.65
N ASP A 561 -11.82 -8.98 -11.89
CA ASP A 561 -12.03 -9.18 -10.45
C ASP A 561 -10.90 -8.63 -9.54
N GLU A 562 -9.88 -8.00 -10.14
CA GLU A 562 -8.82 -7.28 -9.42
C GLU A 562 -8.57 -5.90 -10.04
N PRO A 563 -8.44 -4.84 -9.22
CA PRO A 563 -8.41 -3.47 -9.73
C PRO A 563 -7.07 -3.06 -10.32
N PHE A 564 -5.96 -3.54 -9.76
CA PHE A 564 -4.60 -3.07 -10.04
C PHE A 564 -3.69 -4.25 -10.34
N HIS A 565 -3.13 -4.30 -11.56
CA HIS A 565 -2.27 -5.41 -11.96
C HIS A 565 -0.93 -5.38 -11.22
N LYS A 566 -0.24 -4.24 -11.28
CA LYS A 566 1.04 -4.02 -10.61
C LYS A 566 0.94 -2.90 -9.60
N LEU A 567 1.56 -3.09 -8.44
CA LEU A 567 1.64 -2.09 -7.38
C LEU A 567 3.11 -1.75 -7.11
N PHE A 568 3.40 -0.46 -7.00
CA PHE A 568 4.66 0.02 -6.48
C PHE A 568 4.42 0.93 -5.28
N ASN A 569 5.09 0.65 -4.16
CA ASN A 569 5.01 1.48 -2.97
C ASN A 569 6.27 2.33 -2.86
N GLN A 570 6.11 3.65 -2.94
CA GLN A 570 7.20 4.58 -2.64
C GLN A 570 7.39 4.71 -1.13
N GLY A 571 8.64 4.90 -0.73
CA GLY A 571 8.98 5.29 0.63
C GLY A 571 8.64 6.75 0.92
N MET A 572 8.50 7.10 2.19
CA MET A 572 8.20 8.47 2.62
C MET A 572 9.44 9.35 2.56
N ILE A 573 9.24 10.60 2.15
CA ILE A 573 10.23 11.66 2.42
C ILE A 573 9.96 12.23 3.80
N THR A 574 10.94 12.12 4.67
CA THR A 574 10.90 12.63 6.04
C THR A 574 11.67 13.95 6.14
N GLY A 575 11.34 14.74 7.14
CA GLY A 575 12.15 15.87 7.54
C GLY A 575 13.36 15.42 8.35
N LYS A 576 14.12 16.36 8.90
CA LYS A 576 15.31 16.10 9.72
C LYS A 576 15.02 15.10 10.84
N ASN A 577 15.97 14.21 11.09
CA ASN A 577 15.91 13.13 12.10
C ASN A 577 14.82 12.07 11.82
N GLY A 578 14.49 11.84 10.57
CA GLY A 578 13.50 10.82 10.17
C GLY A 578 12.05 11.15 10.59
N ILE A 579 11.76 12.40 10.98
CA ILE A 579 10.43 12.79 11.42
C ILE A 579 9.54 13.04 10.21
N LYS A 580 8.39 12.36 10.15
CA LYS A 580 7.37 12.59 9.10
C LYS A 580 7.06 14.08 8.97
N MET A 581 7.10 14.59 7.74
CA MET A 581 6.72 15.98 7.45
C MET A 581 5.26 16.20 7.82
N SER A 582 5.01 17.28 8.55
CA SER A 582 3.67 17.66 8.97
C SER A 582 3.59 19.16 9.20
N LYS A 583 2.53 19.80 8.72
CA LYS A 583 2.28 21.23 8.93
C LYS A 583 2.19 21.59 10.41
N SER A 584 1.64 20.69 11.23
CA SER A 584 1.57 20.89 12.67
C SER A 584 2.93 20.91 13.38
N LYS A 585 3.93 20.29 12.77
CA LYS A 585 5.32 20.26 13.28
C LYS A 585 6.20 21.35 12.67
N GLY A 586 5.72 22.09 11.67
CA GLY A 586 6.48 23.15 10.99
C GLY A 586 7.72 22.67 10.23
N ASN A 587 7.79 21.38 9.87
CA ASN A 587 8.92 20.75 9.19
C ASN A 587 8.64 20.41 7.71
N VAL A 588 7.65 21.07 7.12
CA VAL A 588 7.26 20.86 5.72
C VAL A 588 8.15 21.69 4.81
N VAL A 589 8.63 21.08 3.72
CA VAL A 589 9.34 21.75 2.64
C VAL A 589 8.38 21.97 1.48
N SER A 590 8.21 23.26 1.07
CA SER A 590 7.34 23.61 -0.05
C SER A 590 8.03 23.37 -1.39
N PRO A 591 7.37 22.70 -2.33
CA PRO A 591 7.90 22.57 -3.68
C PRO A 591 7.95 23.91 -4.43
N ASP A 592 7.06 24.87 -4.13
CA ASP A 592 6.97 26.15 -4.82
C ASP A 592 8.28 26.95 -4.75
N ASP A 593 8.94 26.95 -3.57
CA ASP A 593 10.22 27.64 -3.40
C ASP A 593 11.35 26.97 -4.18
N LEU A 594 11.36 25.64 -4.21
CA LEU A 594 12.38 24.88 -4.92
C LEU A 594 12.24 24.99 -6.43
N VAL A 595 11.01 24.95 -6.95
CA VAL A 595 10.74 25.17 -8.38
C VAL A 595 11.14 26.58 -8.79
N ARG A 596 10.81 27.60 -7.98
CA ARG A 596 11.21 28.97 -8.25
C ARG A 596 12.73 29.13 -8.35
N ASP A 597 13.48 28.49 -7.45
CA ASP A 597 14.92 28.71 -7.29
C ASP A 597 15.77 27.77 -8.17
N TYR A 598 15.34 26.54 -8.39
CA TYR A 598 16.10 25.51 -9.12
C TYR A 598 15.42 24.99 -10.39
N GLY A 599 14.13 25.24 -10.56
CA GLY A 599 13.31 24.70 -11.65
C GLY A 599 12.69 23.34 -11.33
N CYS A 600 11.62 23.06 -12.05
CA CYS A 600 10.86 21.81 -11.93
C CYS A 600 11.72 20.59 -12.24
N ASP A 601 12.47 20.60 -13.35
CA ASP A 601 13.30 19.45 -13.76
C ASP A 601 14.36 19.10 -12.72
N SER A 602 14.94 20.08 -12.03
CA SER A 602 15.89 19.84 -10.94
C SER A 602 15.22 19.17 -9.74
N LEU A 603 14.02 19.63 -9.37
CA LEU A 603 13.29 19.04 -8.27
C LEU A 603 12.83 17.61 -8.61
N ARG A 604 12.31 17.37 -9.81
CA ARG A 604 11.93 16.04 -10.30
C ARG A 604 13.09 15.02 -10.18
N ILE A 605 14.25 15.40 -10.71
CA ILE A 605 15.44 14.54 -10.62
C ILE A 605 15.86 14.34 -9.16
N TYR A 606 15.81 15.38 -8.34
CA TYR A 606 16.24 15.28 -6.94
C TYR A 606 15.31 14.37 -6.11
N GLU A 607 13.99 14.43 -6.32
CA GLU A 607 13.01 13.51 -5.69
C GLU A 607 13.34 12.03 -5.95
N LEU A 608 13.87 11.73 -7.13
CA LEU A 608 14.28 10.38 -7.51
C LEU A 608 15.67 10.02 -6.98
N PHE A 609 16.55 11.03 -6.82
CA PHE A 609 17.94 10.82 -6.43
C PHE A 609 18.16 10.67 -4.91
N VAL A 610 17.26 11.19 -4.09
CA VAL A 610 17.40 11.27 -2.63
C VAL A 610 17.56 9.90 -1.95
N GLY A 611 17.16 8.82 -2.60
CA GLY A 611 17.31 7.44 -2.11
C GLY A 611 16.56 6.42 -2.96
N PRO A 612 16.70 5.13 -2.68
CA PRO A 612 15.90 4.10 -3.33
C PRO A 612 14.42 4.42 -3.24
N PRO A 613 13.67 4.33 -4.34
CA PRO A 613 12.29 4.82 -4.37
C PRO A 613 11.35 4.09 -3.40
N GLU A 614 11.62 2.84 -3.07
CA GLU A 614 10.83 2.01 -2.15
C GLU A 614 11.16 2.23 -0.66
N LEU A 615 12.25 2.96 -0.35
CA LEU A 615 12.70 3.22 1.02
C LEU A 615 12.40 4.66 1.44
N ASP A 616 12.18 4.83 2.74
CA ASP A 616 12.09 6.15 3.34
C ASP A 616 13.43 6.88 3.21
N ALA A 617 13.37 8.19 2.97
CA ALA A 617 14.56 9.03 2.82
C ALA A 617 14.39 10.35 3.57
N GLU A 618 15.47 10.83 4.16
CA GLU A 618 15.52 12.14 4.81
C GLU A 618 15.81 13.22 3.76
N TRP A 619 15.03 14.29 3.77
CA TRP A 619 15.23 15.43 2.88
C TRP A 619 16.42 16.29 3.31
N ASP A 620 17.32 16.57 2.35
CA ASP A 620 18.44 17.53 2.52
C ASP A 620 18.35 18.63 1.44
N ASP A 621 18.07 19.86 1.87
CA ASP A 621 17.93 21.04 0.97
C ASP A 621 19.17 21.29 0.10
N ARG A 622 20.35 20.80 0.48
CA ARG A 622 21.60 21.01 -0.26
C ARG A 622 21.80 20.04 -1.43
N GLY A 623 21.07 18.92 -1.42
CA GLY A 623 21.24 17.89 -2.44
C GLY A 623 20.79 18.34 -3.82
N ILE A 624 19.79 19.21 -3.91
CA ILE A 624 19.26 19.74 -5.17
C ILE A 624 20.30 20.58 -5.94
N ASP A 625 21.23 21.24 -5.24
CA ASP A 625 22.31 22.00 -5.88
C ASP A 625 23.16 21.15 -6.81
N GLY A 626 23.40 19.90 -6.44
CA GLY A 626 24.16 18.95 -7.25
C GLY A 626 23.47 18.62 -8.56
N VAL A 627 22.16 18.43 -8.49
CA VAL A 627 21.31 18.17 -9.65
C VAL A 627 21.22 19.39 -10.57
N TYR A 628 20.98 20.57 -10.00
CA TYR A 628 20.93 21.81 -10.76
C TYR A 628 22.24 22.07 -11.53
N ARG A 629 23.40 21.88 -10.89
CA ARG A 629 24.71 21.99 -11.54
C ARG A 629 24.91 20.93 -12.64
N PHE A 630 24.40 19.72 -12.44
CA PHE A 630 24.43 18.68 -13.46
C PHE A 630 23.67 19.11 -14.71
N LEU A 631 22.43 19.58 -14.59
CA LEU A 631 21.62 20.05 -15.72
C LEU A 631 22.24 21.24 -16.45
N ASN A 632 22.80 22.20 -15.72
CA ASN A 632 23.52 23.34 -16.32
C ASN A 632 24.77 22.90 -17.10
N ARG A 633 25.52 21.91 -16.62
CA ARG A 633 26.68 21.36 -17.32
C ARG A 633 26.28 20.58 -18.56
N PHE A 634 25.19 19.83 -18.48
CA PHE A 634 24.66 19.12 -19.65
C PHE A 634 24.14 20.09 -20.71
N TRP A 635 23.39 21.11 -20.29
CA TRP A 635 22.94 22.20 -21.17
C TRP A 635 24.11 22.80 -21.94
N LYS A 636 25.17 23.18 -21.24
CA LYS A 636 26.36 23.77 -21.85
C LYS A 636 27.03 22.81 -22.83
N LEU A 637 27.18 21.55 -22.46
CA LEU A 637 27.79 20.53 -23.33
C LEU A 637 27.04 20.41 -24.66
N VAL A 638 25.70 20.35 -24.61
CA VAL A 638 24.87 20.23 -25.82
C VAL A 638 25.00 21.49 -26.70
N GLN A 639 24.91 22.67 -26.13
CA GLN A 639 25.04 23.93 -26.87
C GLN A 639 26.41 24.02 -27.57
N ASP A 640 27.49 23.80 -26.84
CA ASP A 640 28.86 23.87 -27.39
C ASP A 640 29.07 22.81 -28.48
N SER A 641 28.54 21.59 -28.33
CA SER A 641 28.69 20.51 -29.28
C SER A 641 27.82 20.71 -30.55
N ALA A 642 26.61 21.25 -30.42
CA ALA A 642 25.75 21.56 -31.55
C ALA A 642 26.39 22.60 -32.50
N GLU A 643 27.08 23.60 -31.94
CA GLU A 643 27.84 24.56 -32.72
C GLU A 643 29.07 23.92 -33.41
N ALA A 644 29.72 22.94 -32.75
CA ALA A 644 30.95 22.33 -33.24
C ALA A 644 30.74 21.31 -34.36
N ASN A 645 29.55 20.70 -34.48
CA ASN A 645 29.16 19.72 -35.49
C ASN A 645 30.20 18.56 -35.67
N VAL A 646 30.51 17.88 -34.59
CA VAL A 646 31.54 16.84 -34.52
C VAL A 646 31.05 15.54 -35.18
N SER A 647 31.91 14.85 -35.90
CA SER A 647 31.61 13.52 -36.43
C SER A 647 31.63 12.44 -35.35
N GLU A 648 30.80 11.45 -35.47
CA GLU A 648 30.71 10.30 -34.55
C GLU A 648 32.03 9.54 -34.51
N THR A 649 32.49 9.13 -33.32
CA THR A 649 33.62 8.24 -33.13
C THR A 649 33.17 6.90 -32.58
N LYS A 650 34.03 5.86 -32.71
CA LYS A 650 33.72 4.54 -32.16
C LYS A 650 33.50 4.57 -30.63
N GLU A 651 34.21 5.41 -29.91
CA GLU A 651 34.04 5.59 -28.47
C GLU A 651 32.69 6.25 -28.13
N MET A 652 32.21 7.17 -28.99
CA MET A 652 30.85 7.77 -28.82
C MET A 652 29.76 6.73 -29.06
N VAL A 653 29.90 5.89 -30.08
CA VAL A 653 28.96 4.77 -30.35
C VAL A 653 28.87 3.84 -29.15
N LYS A 654 30.04 3.41 -28.66
CA LYS A 654 30.08 2.54 -27.48
C LYS A 654 29.46 3.18 -26.25
N LEU A 655 29.83 4.42 -25.94
CA LEU A 655 29.27 5.17 -24.81
C LEU A 655 27.73 5.25 -24.91
N ARG A 656 27.20 5.52 -26.09
CA ARG A 656 25.77 5.59 -26.38
C ARG A 656 25.04 4.27 -26.07
N HIS A 657 25.54 3.14 -26.56
CA HIS A 657 24.92 1.84 -26.34
C HIS A 657 25.03 1.40 -24.87
N CYS A 658 26.14 1.65 -24.20
CA CYS A 658 26.28 1.44 -22.75
C CYS A 658 25.30 2.31 -21.95
N LEU A 659 25.10 3.57 -22.36
CA LEU A 659 24.13 4.48 -21.73
C LEU A 659 22.70 3.94 -21.86
N ILE A 660 22.28 3.53 -23.06
CA ILE A 660 20.95 2.97 -23.31
C ILE A 660 20.73 1.75 -22.40
N HIS A 661 21.67 0.82 -22.38
CA HIS A 661 21.60 -0.38 -21.56
C HIS A 661 21.47 -0.03 -20.08
N ASP A 662 22.41 0.77 -19.55
CA ASP A 662 22.48 1.11 -18.13
C ASP A 662 21.22 1.82 -17.63
N ILE A 663 20.67 2.74 -18.42
CA ILE A 663 19.47 3.50 -18.05
C ILE A 663 18.21 2.61 -18.12
N THR A 664 18.07 1.83 -19.18
CA THR A 664 16.90 0.97 -19.40
C THR A 664 16.79 -0.09 -18.30
N GLU A 665 17.88 -0.82 -18.01
CA GLU A 665 17.91 -1.85 -16.97
C GLU A 665 17.49 -1.29 -15.60
N ARG A 666 18.03 -0.13 -15.21
CA ARG A 666 17.73 0.50 -13.94
C ARG A 666 16.34 1.07 -13.86
N LEU A 667 15.84 1.62 -14.95
CA LEU A 667 14.49 2.15 -15.03
C LEU A 667 13.46 1.03 -14.90
N GLU A 668 13.65 -0.08 -15.61
CA GLU A 668 12.76 -1.24 -15.55
C GLU A 668 12.78 -1.94 -14.19
N SER A 669 13.91 -1.91 -13.50
CA SER A 669 14.03 -2.41 -12.12
C SER A 669 13.59 -1.40 -11.05
N PHE A 670 13.06 -0.23 -11.44
CA PHE A 670 12.71 0.88 -10.54
C PHE A 670 13.87 1.40 -9.66
N SER A 671 15.11 1.16 -10.06
CA SER A 671 16.30 1.66 -9.37
C SER A 671 16.60 3.13 -9.75
N LEU A 672 15.59 4.01 -9.60
CA LEU A 672 15.57 5.36 -10.17
C LEU A 672 16.69 6.28 -9.66
N ASN A 673 17.08 6.13 -8.40
CA ASN A 673 18.19 6.87 -7.82
C ASN A 673 19.53 6.53 -8.51
N THR A 674 19.69 5.28 -8.95
CA THR A 674 20.90 4.86 -9.69
C THR A 674 20.84 5.29 -11.16
N VAL A 675 19.65 5.45 -11.73
CA VAL A 675 19.47 6.08 -13.06
C VAL A 675 20.04 7.49 -13.04
N VAL A 676 19.68 8.29 -12.05
CA VAL A 676 20.19 9.67 -11.90
C VAL A 676 21.71 9.70 -11.76
N SER A 677 22.28 8.80 -10.93
CA SER A 677 23.73 8.67 -10.82
C SER A 677 24.40 8.36 -12.17
N LYS A 678 23.80 7.48 -12.96
CA LYS A 678 24.31 7.13 -14.29
C LYS A 678 24.24 8.32 -15.26
N PHE A 679 23.17 9.08 -15.28
CA PHE A 679 23.14 10.32 -16.06
C PHE A 679 24.31 11.24 -15.69
N MET A 680 24.58 11.47 -14.44
CA MET A 680 25.71 12.31 -13.99
C MET A 680 27.06 11.71 -14.43
N GLU A 681 27.25 10.39 -14.30
CA GLU A 681 28.46 9.68 -14.71
C GLU A 681 28.71 9.83 -16.23
N TYR A 682 27.68 9.55 -17.04
CA TYR A 682 27.80 9.64 -18.51
C TYR A 682 27.99 11.08 -18.98
N ASN A 683 27.34 12.05 -18.33
CA ASN A 683 27.58 13.46 -18.62
C ASN A 683 29.05 13.83 -18.37
N ASN A 684 29.67 13.36 -17.29
CA ASN A 684 31.10 13.60 -17.02
C ASN A 684 31.98 12.94 -18.09
N LYS A 685 31.70 11.69 -18.48
CA LYS A 685 32.43 11.00 -19.56
C LYS A 685 32.35 11.76 -20.88
N MET A 686 31.14 12.27 -21.25
CA MET A 686 30.95 13.08 -22.46
C MET A 686 31.71 14.41 -22.39
N ILE A 687 31.70 15.09 -21.25
CA ILE A 687 32.48 16.33 -21.07
C ILE A 687 33.97 16.08 -21.27
N ASP A 688 34.51 14.99 -20.72
CA ASP A 688 35.93 14.66 -20.89
C ASP A 688 36.26 14.21 -22.32
N MET A 689 35.35 13.53 -22.99
CA MET A 689 35.44 13.17 -24.40
C MET A 689 35.42 14.41 -25.28
N ALA A 690 34.49 15.33 -25.04
CA ALA A 690 34.34 16.58 -25.78
C ALA A 690 35.61 17.47 -25.72
N LYS A 691 36.37 17.45 -24.62
CA LYS A 691 37.68 18.14 -24.55
C LYS A 691 38.72 17.59 -25.53
N LYS A 692 38.62 16.30 -25.88
CA LYS A 692 39.52 15.63 -26.80
C LYS A 692 39.09 15.76 -28.26
N THR A 693 37.77 15.71 -28.53
CA THR A 693 37.19 15.66 -29.85
C THR A 693 36.65 17.00 -30.34
N GLY A 694 36.61 18.04 -29.47
CA GLY A 694 36.01 19.33 -29.76
C GLY A 694 34.50 19.40 -29.59
N GLY A 695 33.84 18.32 -29.16
CA GLY A 695 32.42 18.22 -28.94
C GLY A 695 31.96 16.77 -28.94
N ILE A 696 30.65 16.55 -28.83
CA ILE A 696 30.00 15.23 -28.94
C ILE A 696 29.12 15.24 -30.18
N ASP A 697 29.03 14.11 -30.89
CA ASP A 697 28.19 13.98 -32.07
C ASP A 697 26.69 14.10 -31.74
N LYS A 698 25.92 14.51 -32.74
CA LYS A 698 24.48 14.76 -32.61
C LYS A 698 23.71 13.52 -32.16
N GLU A 699 24.06 12.35 -32.68
CA GLU A 699 23.33 11.09 -32.39
C GLU A 699 23.48 10.68 -30.92
N THR A 700 24.70 10.76 -30.40
CA THR A 700 24.96 10.50 -28.96
C THR A 700 24.25 11.47 -28.06
N LEU A 701 24.23 12.77 -28.39
CA LEU A 701 23.50 13.78 -27.64
C LEU A 701 21.98 13.59 -27.73
N SER A 702 21.45 13.28 -28.89
CA SER A 702 20.02 13.00 -29.11
C SER A 702 19.58 11.78 -28.30
N THR A 703 20.41 10.73 -28.27
CA THR A 703 20.18 9.55 -27.43
C THR A 703 20.07 9.93 -25.95
N TYR A 704 21.02 10.69 -25.44
CA TYR A 704 21.00 11.12 -24.04
C TYR A 704 19.76 11.96 -23.71
N VAL A 705 19.36 12.85 -24.62
CA VAL A 705 18.15 13.70 -24.45
C VAL A 705 16.88 12.85 -24.41
N ILE A 706 16.76 11.84 -25.30
CA ILE A 706 15.61 10.92 -25.26
C ILE A 706 15.53 10.20 -23.91
N LEU A 707 16.65 9.64 -23.46
CA LEU A 707 16.68 8.90 -22.19
C LEU A 707 16.46 9.79 -20.98
N LEU A 708 16.89 11.04 -21.03
CA LEU A 708 16.67 12.04 -19.95
C LEU A 708 15.24 12.57 -19.91
N SER A 709 14.53 12.58 -21.03
CA SER A 709 13.25 13.27 -21.19
C SER A 709 12.17 12.84 -20.17
N PRO A 710 12.05 11.58 -19.73
CA PRO A 710 11.11 11.22 -18.67
C PRO A 710 11.41 11.90 -17.33
N PHE A 711 12.69 12.15 -17.04
CA PHE A 711 13.18 12.68 -15.76
C PHE A 711 13.15 14.21 -15.72
N ALA A 712 13.51 14.85 -16.84
CA ALA A 712 13.64 16.30 -17.00
C ALA A 712 13.03 16.72 -18.34
N PRO A 713 11.69 16.77 -18.43
CA PRO A 713 11.00 16.95 -19.71
C PRO A 713 11.25 18.31 -20.37
N HIS A 714 11.34 19.39 -19.60
CA HIS A 714 11.48 20.72 -20.16
C HIS A 714 12.85 20.95 -20.81
N ILE A 715 13.93 20.64 -20.09
CA ILE A 715 15.28 20.78 -20.63
C ILE A 715 15.49 19.82 -21.81
N ALA A 716 14.90 18.62 -21.76
CA ALA A 716 15.02 17.63 -22.84
C ALA A 716 14.35 18.16 -24.12
N GLU A 717 13.15 18.69 -24.06
CA GLU A 717 12.47 19.28 -25.22
C GLU A 717 13.25 20.44 -25.81
N GLU A 718 13.77 21.34 -24.97
CA GLU A 718 14.56 22.48 -25.44
C GLU A 718 15.86 22.05 -26.11
N LEU A 719 16.59 21.10 -25.51
CA LEU A 719 17.83 20.58 -26.10
C LEU A 719 17.58 19.76 -27.34
N TRP A 720 16.44 19.09 -27.45
CA TRP A 720 16.01 18.39 -28.65
C TRP A 720 15.87 19.33 -29.85
N GLN A 721 15.26 20.51 -29.62
CA GLN A 721 15.19 21.58 -30.64
C GLN A 721 16.58 22.16 -30.98
N VAL A 722 17.43 22.36 -29.96
CA VAL A 722 18.82 22.83 -30.18
C VAL A 722 19.60 21.89 -31.10
N LEU A 723 19.35 20.58 -30.97
CA LEU A 723 19.96 19.56 -31.84
C LEU A 723 19.34 19.53 -33.25
N GLY A 724 18.38 20.40 -33.56
CA GLY A 724 17.78 20.56 -34.90
C GLY A 724 16.71 19.50 -35.20
N HIS A 725 15.96 19.06 -34.19
CA HIS A 725 14.76 18.24 -34.38
C HIS A 725 13.51 19.12 -34.37
N ASP A 726 12.59 18.89 -35.29
CA ASP A 726 11.37 19.71 -35.48
C ASP A 726 10.14 19.17 -34.75
N THR A 727 10.27 17.99 -34.10
CA THR A 727 9.19 17.34 -33.35
C THR A 727 9.45 17.42 -31.85
N SER A 728 8.45 17.10 -31.03
CA SER A 728 8.66 16.86 -29.59
C SER A 728 9.58 15.64 -29.39
N VAL A 729 10.41 15.66 -28.35
CA VAL A 729 11.21 14.51 -27.94
C VAL A 729 10.34 13.28 -27.59
N PHE A 730 9.11 13.50 -27.15
CA PHE A 730 8.14 12.43 -26.86
C PHE A 730 7.49 11.81 -28.10
N ALA A 731 7.76 12.33 -29.31
CA ALA A 731 7.45 11.69 -30.58
C ALA A 731 8.54 10.70 -31.00
N ALA A 732 9.69 10.70 -30.34
CA ALA A 732 10.74 9.70 -30.54
C ALA A 732 10.31 8.35 -29.93
N LYS A 733 11.10 7.32 -30.21
CA LYS A 733 10.95 5.99 -29.60
C LYS A 733 12.03 5.77 -28.57
N TRP A 734 11.72 5.02 -27.54
CA TRP A 734 12.75 4.48 -26.64
C TRP A 734 13.74 3.64 -27.44
N LEU A 735 15.00 3.71 -27.06
CA LEU A 735 16.09 3.18 -27.86
C LEU A 735 16.52 1.80 -27.37
N GLU A 736 16.92 0.96 -28.32
CA GLU A 736 17.51 -0.36 -28.04
C GLU A 736 19.04 -0.26 -28.10
N HIS A 737 19.72 -0.98 -27.23
CA HIS A 737 21.16 -1.09 -27.23
C HIS A 737 21.63 -2.26 -28.13
N ASP A 738 22.85 -2.15 -28.65
CA ASP A 738 23.54 -3.20 -29.35
C ASP A 738 24.68 -3.71 -28.46
N GLU A 739 24.60 -4.99 -28.08
CA GLU A 739 25.59 -5.64 -27.22
C GLU A 739 26.97 -5.69 -27.86
N ASP A 740 27.08 -5.82 -29.20
CA ASP A 740 28.35 -5.85 -29.90
C ASP A 740 29.04 -4.48 -29.89
N ALA A 741 28.25 -3.40 -30.01
CA ALA A 741 28.76 -2.04 -29.92
C ALA A 741 29.25 -1.67 -28.50
N MET A 742 28.81 -2.38 -27.47
CA MET A 742 29.25 -2.17 -26.07
C MET A 742 30.59 -2.83 -25.76
N LYS A 743 31.08 -3.75 -26.59
CA LYS A 743 32.31 -4.50 -26.29
C LYS A 743 33.53 -3.61 -26.38
N ASP A 744 34.51 -3.87 -25.51
CA ASP A 744 35.84 -3.29 -25.62
C ASP A 744 36.59 -4.00 -26.76
N ASP A 745 37.18 -3.21 -27.64
CA ASP A 745 38.13 -3.76 -28.62
C ASP A 745 39.47 -4.07 -27.96
N GLU A 746 39.86 -3.33 -26.96
CA GLU A 746 41.10 -3.47 -26.21
C GLU A 746 40.86 -3.59 -24.74
N VAL A 747 41.75 -4.28 -24.04
CA VAL A 747 41.73 -4.46 -22.58
C VAL A 747 43.10 -4.11 -22.01
N GLU A 748 43.12 -3.36 -20.93
CA GLU A 748 44.35 -3.11 -20.19
C GLU A 748 44.75 -4.36 -19.40
N VAL A 749 45.96 -4.83 -19.69
CA VAL A 749 46.49 -6.01 -19.02
C VAL A 749 47.82 -5.67 -18.32
N PRO A 750 47.93 -5.94 -17.02
CA PRO A 750 49.19 -5.75 -16.30
C PRO A 750 50.21 -6.77 -16.78
N VAL A 751 51.43 -6.28 -17.10
CA VAL A 751 52.60 -7.08 -17.42
C VAL A 751 53.46 -7.20 -16.17
N GLN A 752 53.64 -8.43 -15.76
CA GLN A 752 54.45 -8.74 -14.56
C GLN A 752 55.76 -9.42 -14.96
N ILE A 753 56.78 -9.14 -14.14
CA ILE A 753 58.05 -9.91 -14.13
C ILE A 753 58.18 -10.55 -12.74
N ASN A 754 58.24 -11.88 -12.69
CA ASN A 754 58.30 -12.64 -11.43
C ASN A 754 57.19 -12.27 -10.44
N GLY A 755 55.95 -12.07 -10.96
CA GLY A 755 54.77 -11.74 -10.13
C GLY A 755 54.66 -10.27 -9.71
N LYS A 756 55.58 -9.38 -10.09
CA LYS A 756 55.50 -7.93 -9.80
C LYS A 756 55.14 -7.17 -11.09
N THR A 757 54.06 -6.39 -11.05
CA THR A 757 53.66 -5.55 -12.18
C THR A 757 54.72 -4.53 -12.53
N ARG A 758 55.09 -4.46 -13.80
CA ARG A 758 56.15 -3.60 -14.33
C ARG A 758 55.63 -2.62 -15.38
N ALA A 759 54.57 -2.98 -16.06
CA ALA A 759 53.85 -2.13 -17.02
C ALA A 759 52.38 -2.51 -17.06
N VAL A 760 51.55 -1.66 -17.63
CA VAL A 760 50.18 -1.96 -18.02
C VAL A 760 50.10 -1.61 -19.50
N ILE A 761 49.58 -2.54 -20.31
CA ILE A 761 49.44 -2.36 -21.77
C ILE A 761 48.02 -2.58 -22.20
N SER A 762 47.59 -1.85 -23.23
CA SER A 762 46.33 -2.06 -23.93
C SER A 762 46.57 -3.07 -25.05
N ILE A 763 45.76 -4.13 -25.06
CA ILE A 763 45.86 -5.18 -26.09
C ILE A 763 44.47 -5.50 -26.60
N PRO A 764 44.31 -5.87 -27.90
CA PRO A 764 43.03 -6.34 -28.40
C PRO A 764 42.46 -7.50 -27.60
N VAL A 765 41.14 -7.49 -27.40
CA VAL A 765 40.44 -8.48 -26.56
C VAL A 765 40.55 -9.89 -27.12
N ASP A 766 40.66 -10.01 -28.45
CA ASP A 766 40.78 -11.25 -29.21
C ASP A 766 42.22 -11.62 -29.60
N ILE A 767 43.21 -10.90 -29.02
CA ILE A 767 44.63 -11.12 -29.33
C ILE A 767 45.05 -12.57 -29.03
N SER A 768 45.90 -13.12 -29.90
CA SER A 768 46.49 -14.43 -29.67
C SER A 768 47.39 -14.41 -28.41
N LYS A 769 47.58 -15.59 -27.80
CA LYS A 769 48.47 -15.73 -26.64
C LYS A 769 49.92 -15.31 -26.99
N GLU A 770 50.35 -15.69 -28.16
CA GLU A 770 51.68 -15.41 -28.68
C GLU A 770 51.90 -13.92 -28.88
N ASP A 771 50.96 -13.21 -29.47
CA ASP A 771 51.01 -11.77 -29.71
C ASP A 771 50.88 -10.98 -28.42
N ALA A 772 50.01 -11.40 -27.48
CA ALA A 772 49.89 -10.78 -26.17
C ALA A 772 51.18 -10.85 -25.40
N ILE A 773 51.85 -12.00 -25.37
CA ILE A 773 53.14 -12.18 -24.72
C ILE A 773 54.21 -11.35 -25.43
N ALA A 774 54.23 -11.27 -26.76
CA ALA A 774 55.18 -10.45 -27.51
C ALA A 774 55.05 -8.97 -27.15
N LYS A 775 53.83 -8.42 -27.18
CA LYS A 775 53.58 -7.02 -26.71
C LYS A 775 53.93 -6.81 -25.27
N GLY A 776 53.64 -7.77 -24.39
CA GLY A 776 54.02 -7.73 -23.00
C GLY A 776 55.56 -7.65 -22.79
N LYS A 777 56.32 -8.43 -23.55
CA LYS A 777 57.81 -8.39 -23.54
C LYS A 777 58.34 -7.05 -24.03
N GLU A 778 57.80 -6.55 -25.12
CA GLU A 778 58.17 -5.22 -25.65
C GLU A 778 58.00 -4.11 -24.62
N ALA A 779 56.85 -4.12 -23.92
CA ALA A 779 56.50 -3.12 -22.91
C ALA A 779 57.42 -3.11 -21.68
N VAL A 780 58.12 -4.21 -21.42
CA VAL A 780 59.02 -4.35 -20.27
C VAL A 780 60.45 -4.74 -20.70
N ALA A 781 60.80 -4.51 -21.95
CA ALA A 781 62.12 -4.92 -22.52
C ALA A 781 63.32 -4.41 -21.73
N ASP A 782 63.24 -3.18 -21.22
CA ASP A 782 64.24 -2.54 -20.36
C ASP A 782 64.43 -3.21 -18.97
N LYS A 783 63.53 -4.04 -18.57
CA LYS A 783 63.51 -4.74 -17.28
C LYS A 783 63.68 -6.24 -17.38
N LEU A 784 63.82 -6.75 -18.58
CA LEU A 784 64.13 -8.15 -18.87
C LEU A 784 65.64 -8.37 -18.91
N THR A 785 66.25 -8.59 -17.73
CA THR A 785 67.73 -8.71 -17.56
C THR A 785 68.22 -10.17 -17.42
N GLY A 786 67.27 -11.12 -17.28
CA GLY A 786 67.56 -12.55 -17.07
C GLY A 786 67.06 -13.46 -18.19
N THR A 787 67.38 -14.74 -18.06
CA THR A 787 66.89 -15.76 -18.97
C THR A 787 65.38 -16.05 -18.68
N ILE A 788 64.52 -15.92 -19.70
CA ILE A 788 63.08 -16.19 -19.53
C ILE A 788 62.89 -17.71 -19.39
N VAL A 789 62.26 -18.10 -18.28
CA VAL A 789 61.99 -19.50 -17.92
C VAL A 789 60.59 -19.92 -18.24
N LYS A 790 59.61 -18.99 -18.09
CA LYS A 790 58.19 -19.26 -18.29
C LYS A 790 57.41 -17.98 -18.67
N GLU A 791 56.50 -18.13 -19.62
CA GLU A 791 55.61 -17.07 -20.05
C GLU A 791 54.16 -17.48 -19.78
N ILE A 792 53.42 -16.66 -19.10
CA ILE A 792 52.06 -16.94 -18.71
C ILE A 792 51.17 -15.79 -19.23
N TYR A 793 50.21 -16.12 -20.03
CA TYR A 793 49.10 -15.19 -20.38
C TYR A 793 47.82 -15.76 -19.88
N VAL A 794 47.10 -15.01 -19.08
CA VAL A 794 45.72 -15.27 -18.70
C VAL A 794 44.86 -14.24 -19.45
N PRO A 795 44.04 -14.65 -20.40
CA PRO A 795 43.28 -13.73 -21.23
C PRO A 795 42.51 -12.68 -20.43
N LYS A 796 42.62 -11.43 -20.85
CA LYS A 796 41.98 -10.25 -20.24
C LYS A 796 42.40 -9.94 -18.78
N LYS A 797 43.37 -10.65 -18.22
CA LYS A 797 43.72 -10.50 -16.81
C LYS A 797 45.17 -10.14 -16.57
N ILE A 798 46.13 -10.85 -17.16
CA ILE A 798 47.54 -10.68 -16.83
C ILE A 798 48.49 -11.33 -17.83
N ILE A 799 49.65 -10.67 -18.05
CA ILE A 799 50.81 -11.28 -18.67
C ILE A 799 51.87 -11.36 -17.58
N ASN A 800 52.44 -12.55 -17.31
CA ASN A 800 53.49 -12.71 -16.34
C ASN A 800 54.68 -13.43 -17.00
N ILE A 801 55.83 -12.76 -17.01
CA ILE A 801 57.10 -13.26 -17.55
C ILE A 801 57.99 -13.66 -16.34
N VAL A 802 58.32 -14.94 -16.29
CA VAL A 802 59.18 -15.47 -15.23
C VAL A 802 60.62 -15.55 -15.78
N GLN A 803 61.58 -14.84 -15.19
CA GLN A 803 62.97 -14.86 -15.53
C GLN A 803 63.87 -15.24 -14.35
N LYS A 804 65.00 -15.87 -14.64
CA LYS A 804 66.06 -16.19 -13.69
C LYS A 804 67.29 -15.34 -13.99
#